data_d6dc5e75e12fd4f2f78d9e2703d62629
#
_entry.id   d6dc5e75e12fd4f2f78d9e2703d62629
#
_cell.length_a   1.000
_cell.length_b   1.000
_cell.length_c   1.000
_cell.angle_alpha   90.00
_cell.angle_beta   90.00
_cell.angle_gamma   90.00
#
_symmetry.space_group_name_H-M   'P 1'
#
loop_
_entity.id
_entity.type
_entity.pdbx_description
1 polymer ?
#
loop_
_entity_poly.entity_id
_entity_poly.type
_entity_poly.pdbx_seq_one_letter_code
_entity_poly.pdbx_strand_id
1 'polypeptide(L)'
;MSDSKISALPSVSATTDADMLPLVQNTGSSLATRRATMAQLRAGVLADRPAHVRDFGAVGNGTTNDAPAIQAAINALKLAGGGVLQFGPRIYRIASPIVIDGVTVTLQGAGFTEGPNEANGTWFKIDQTGFTPFTFSGPMARGSIVRDIAVRQLHNQSYNASWAPTDYDYVFRVQDCLGAVDFENVFLVAVNRGIWCDNSGRMSIKRLRGQIFTRGVEVDRCLDICRLEHVHFWSFNTDNGHVITWQQNNQDALVFRKVDGVFLDDIFVLGARSTLRFSASASGVTTKFYGSNIYADFSKYGVWIDGNDVDGRIANITTQSEIFTAGAPVPVAGAVGILIDGNNARVQISNLRVDVAESNAIRVNGSNNRLDIFAFRAEYYNRLNDGSAAIHLANVGAGTPNQVYLGTPALLGNGNGGPLINAGTNGFVASAAPAGRIDRPGVMIGAQDTGISQPIPGNLVLSIGGAELMRVAPGSTSIGGAAGTNALTVTTPAGSVNQFTLSSSVAGGTPSISATGTDPNIPIQLSAKNIAPVRFNSRGNLAFEVNAVATPTNFVRINGTATGAPPQVTAQGTDANVALLLLGKGTGPVQAGSPLQLPPFTVATLPPAATYPRCMIYVSDGAANKRLAISDGAAWRWPDGAVVS
;
A
#
# COMPACT_ATOMS: atom_id res chain seq x y z
N MET A 1 61.38 -47.39 -53.77
CA MET A 1 60.96 -46.64 -52.57
C MET A 1 61.08 -47.61 -51.42
N SER A 2 61.92 -47.32 -50.44
CA SER A 2 62.02 -48.14 -49.23
C SER A 2 60.73 -48.10 -48.45
N ASP A 3 60.19 -49.25 -48.07
CA ASP A 3 58.99 -49.35 -47.21
C ASP A 3 59.34 -48.87 -45.82
N SER A 4 59.10 -47.60 -45.59
CA SER A 4 59.22 -47.02 -44.25
C SER A 4 57.98 -47.38 -43.41
N LYS A 5 58.24 -47.92 -42.21
CA LYS A 5 57.12 -48.13 -41.23
C LYS A 5 56.43 -46.84 -40.97
N ILE A 6 55.08 -46.83 -40.84
CA ILE A 6 54.29 -45.66 -40.57
C ILE A 6 54.81 -44.93 -39.33
N SER A 7 55.29 -45.65 -38.28
CA SER A 7 55.91 -45.11 -37.10
C SER A 7 57.23 -44.37 -37.27
N ALA A 8 57.85 -44.47 -38.46
CA ALA A 8 59.12 -43.80 -38.80
C ALA A 8 58.91 -42.55 -39.69
N LEU A 9 57.68 -42.19 -40.00
CA LEU A 9 57.34 -40.95 -40.71
C LEU A 9 57.48 -39.73 -39.82
N PRO A 10 57.93 -38.59 -40.36
CA PRO A 10 57.93 -37.33 -39.60
C PRO A 10 56.53 -36.99 -39.13
N SER A 11 56.43 -36.49 -37.88
CA SER A 11 55.16 -35.97 -37.36
C SER A 11 54.77 -34.67 -38.06
N VAL A 12 53.47 -34.51 -38.36
CA VAL A 12 52.93 -33.24 -38.87
C VAL A 12 52.64 -32.28 -37.74
N SER A 13 52.92 -31.02 -37.95
CA SER A 13 52.65 -29.98 -36.96
C SER A 13 51.16 -29.54 -36.97
N ALA A 14 50.48 -29.64 -38.08
CA ALA A 14 49.04 -29.39 -38.27
C ALA A 14 48.57 -30.14 -39.55
N THR A 15 47.29 -30.45 -39.59
CA THR A 15 46.63 -31.02 -40.78
C THR A 15 45.81 -29.97 -41.49
N THR A 16 45.79 -30.00 -42.82
CA THR A 16 44.91 -29.19 -43.67
C THR A 16 43.82 -30.08 -44.29
N ASP A 17 42.78 -29.48 -44.84
CA ASP A 17 41.65 -30.16 -45.46
C ASP A 17 42.08 -30.95 -46.71
N ALA A 18 43.21 -30.59 -47.36
CA ALA A 18 43.79 -31.25 -48.52
C ALA A 18 44.68 -32.45 -48.17
N ASP A 19 45.10 -32.58 -46.89
CA ASP A 19 45.93 -33.70 -46.47
C ASP A 19 45.18 -35.02 -46.63
N MET A 20 45.91 -36.08 -47.04
CA MET A 20 45.32 -37.36 -47.38
C MET A 20 45.76 -38.46 -46.43
N LEU A 21 44.79 -39.30 -46.04
CA LEU A 21 45.04 -40.55 -45.30
C LEU A 21 44.64 -41.75 -46.10
N PRO A 22 45.49 -42.86 -46.12
CA PRO A 22 45.06 -44.13 -46.64
C PRO A 22 44.02 -44.76 -45.72
N LEU A 23 42.95 -45.28 -46.27
CA LEU A 23 41.95 -46.06 -45.56
C LEU A 23 41.52 -47.29 -46.37
N VAL A 24 41.05 -48.32 -45.67
CA VAL A 24 40.48 -49.51 -46.34
C VAL A 24 38.95 -49.28 -46.33
N GLN A 25 38.39 -49.14 -47.52
CA GLN A 25 36.95 -49.00 -47.72
C GLN A 25 36.33 -50.38 -48.03
N ASN A 26 35.28 -50.70 -47.26
CA ASN A 26 34.44 -51.85 -47.62
C ASN A 26 33.41 -51.38 -48.67
N THR A 27 33.51 -51.95 -49.86
CA THR A 27 32.65 -51.66 -51.03
C THR A 27 31.42 -52.59 -51.09
N GLY A 28 31.14 -53.35 -50.01
CA GLY A 28 30.05 -54.34 -49.94
C GLY A 28 30.44 -55.71 -50.61
N SER A 29 31.33 -55.74 -51.58
CA SER A 29 31.78 -56.95 -52.24
C SER A 29 33.28 -57.22 -52.08
N SER A 30 34.07 -56.22 -51.66
CA SER A 30 35.52 -56.33 -51.46
C SER A 30 36.06 -55.23 -50.56
N LEU A 31 37.27 -55.44 -50.03
CA LEU A 31 38.05 -54.42 -49.35
C LEU A 31 38.96 -53.71 -50.31
N ALA A 32 38.91 -52.40 -50.44
CA ALA A 32 39.80 -51.66 -51.34
C ALA A 32 40.56 -50.58 -50.55
N THR A 33 41.86 -50.46 -50.73
CA THR A 33 42.65 -49.37 -50.20
C THR A 33 42.38 -48.13 -51.03
N ARG A 34 41.92 -47.08 -50.34
CA ARG A 34 41.61 -45.80 -50.97
C ARG A 34 42.27 -44.68 -50.19
N ARG A 35 42.35 -43.48 -50.75
CA ARG A 35 42.75 -42.25 -50.07
C ARG A 35 41.50 -41.44 -49.75
N ALA A 36 41.46 -40.89 -48.58
CA ALA A 36 40.49 -39.87 -48.22
C ALA A 36 41.21 -38.58 -47.80
N THR A 37 40.69 -37.45 -48.20
CA THR A 37 41.16 -36.16 -47.67
C THR A 37 40.69 -35.99 -46.25
N MET A 38 41.39 -35.16 -45.49
CA MET A 38 40.93 -34.77 -44.14
C MET A 38 39.53 -34.11 -44.18
N ALA A 39 39.23 -33.39 -45.27
CA ALA A 39 37.87 -32.83 -45.47
C ALA A 39 36.83 -33.96 -45.62
N GLN A 40 37.11 -35.02 -46.41
CA GLN A 40 36.18 -36.15 -46.58
C GLN A 40 36.01 -36.96 -45.29
N LEU A 41 37.11 -37.19 -44.55
CA LEU A 41 37.06 -37.88 -43.27
C LEU A 41 36.24 -37.08 -42.29
N ARG A 42 36.47 -35.77 -42.21
CA ARG A 42 35.73 -34.85 -41.35
C ARG A 42 34.25 -34.83 -41.72
N ALA A 43 33.93 -34.75 -43.02
CA ALA A 43 32.53 -34.75 -43.46
C ALA A 43 31.81 -36.06 -43.07
N GLY A 44 32.50 -37.24 -43.23
CA GLY A 44 31.92 -38.53 -42.86
C GLY A 44 31.73 -38.73 -41.33
N VAL A 45 32.75 -38.33 -40.56
CA VAL A 45 32.71 -38.45 -39.07
C VAL A 45 31.86 -37.40 -38.40
N LEU A 46 31.67 -36.26 -39.07
CA LEU A 46 31.04 -35.06 -38.47
C LEU A 46 29.62 -34.80 -38.98
N ALA A 47 29.09 -35.68 -39.85
CA ALA A 47 27.80 -35.43 -40.52
C ALA A 47 26.63 -35.09 -39.58
N ASP A 48 26.60 -35.73 -38.41
CA ASP A 48 25.52 -35.55 -37.43
C ASP A 48 25.98 -34.92 -36.11
N ARG A 49 27.21 -34.39 -36.02
CA ARG A 49 27.67 -33.71 -34.82
C ARG A 49 27.25 -32.24 -34.81
N PRO A 50 27.09 -31.63 -33.64
CA PRO A 50 26.95 -30.17 -33.53
C PRO A 50 28.15 -29.46 -34.21
N ALA A 51 27.88 -28.37 -34.93
CA ALA A 51 28.93 -27.53 -35.49
C ALA A 51 29.76 -26.90 -34.39
N HIS A 52 31.08 -26.89 -34.49
CA HIS A 52 31.94 -26.23 -33.51
C HIS A 52 32.52 -24.94 -34.10
N VAL A 53 32.44 -23.83 -33.39
CA VAL A 53 32.83 -22.49 -33.88
C VAL A 53 34.28 -22.46 -34.41
N ARG A 54 35.18 -23.29 -33.86
CA ARG A 54 36.56 -23.39 -34.29
C ARG A 54 36.72 -24.04 -35.67
N ASP A 55 35.76 -24.84 -36.13
CA ASP A 55 35.78 -25.40 -37.48
C ASP A 55 35.60 -24.30 -38.54
N PHE A 56 35.16 -23.13 -38.13
CA PHE A 56 34.98 -21.93 -38.95
C PHE A 56 36.03 -20.85 -38.71
N GLY A 57 37.09 -21.18 -37.96
CA GLY A 57 38.24 -20.30 -37.78
C GLY A 57 38.22 -19.45 -36.51
N ALA A 58 37.26 -19.65 -35.60
CA ALA A 58 37.27 -18.92 -34.31
C ALA A 58 38.50 -19.34 -33.47
N VAL A 59 39.20 -18.35 -32.92
CA VAL A 59 40.43 -18.54 -32.15
C VAL A 59 40.14 -18.71 -30.67
N GLY A 60 39.26 -17.85 -30.13
CA GLY A 60 38.86 -17.86 -28.71
C GLY A 60 40.00 -17.49 -27.76
N ASN A 61 40.86 -16.54 -28.14
CA ASN A 61 41.99 -16.06 -27.32
C ASN A 61 41.71 -14.70 -26.59
N GLY A 62 40.50 -14.17 -26.71
CA GLY A 62 40.10 -12.92 -26.10
C GLY A 62 40.63 -11.65 -26.76
N THR A 63 41.39 -11.77 -27.88
CA THR A 63 41.98 -10.63 -28.59
C THR A 63 41.60 -10.59 -30.07
N THR A 64 41.54 -11.74 -30.73
CA THR A 64 41.10 -11.84 -32.12
C THR A 64 39.59 -11.64 -32.20
N ASN A 65 39.10 -10.88 -33.19
CA ASN A 65 37.66 -10.76 -33.42
C ASN A 65 37.11 -12.09 -33.97
N ASP A 66 36.40 -12.84 -33.16
CA ASP A 66 35.82 -14.13 -33.53
C ASP A 66 34.42 -14.01 -34.18
N ALA A 67 33.82 -12.83 -34.23
CA ALA A 67 32.48 -12.61 -34.77
C ALA A 67 32.34 -13.05 -36.24
N PRO A 68 33.32 -12.81 -37.17
CA PRO A 68 33.24 -13.30 -38.55
C PRO A 68 33.20 -14.83 -38.64
N ALA A 69 33.98 -15.54 -37.81
CA ALA A 69 33.98 -16.99 -37.74
C ALA A 69 32.67 -17.57 -37.20
N ILE A 70 32.11 -16.92 -36.15
CA ILE A 70 30.81 -17.26 -35.60
C ILE A 70 29.71 -17.04 -36.64
N GLN A 71 29.76 -15.93 -37.39
CA GLN A 71 28.81 -15.66 -38.47
C GLN A 71 28.91 -16.68 -39.59
N ALA A 72 30.13 -17.10 -39.97
CA ALA A 72 30.33 -18.14 -40.97
C ALA A 72 29.72 -19.49 -40.52
N ALA A 73 29.89 -19.85 -39.25
CA ALA A 73 29.27 -21.03 -38.66
C ALA A 73 27.74 -20.99 -38.73
N ILE A 74 27.14 -19.83 -38.35
CA ILE A 74 25.69 -19.62 -38.44
C ILE A 74 25.19 -19.72 -39.87
N ASN A 75 25.94 -19.15 -40.84
CA ASN A 75 25.59 -19.25 -42.26
C ASN A 75 25.63 -20.68 -42.76
N ALA A 76 26.59 -21.49 -42.30
CA ALA A 76 26.66 -22.91 -42.62
C ALA A 76 25.47 -23.69 -42.03
N LEU A 77 25.10 -23.40 -40.76
CA LEU A 77 23.90 -23.97 -40.14
C LEU A 77 22.63 -23.55 -40.88
N LYS A 78 22.56 -22.32 -41.36
CA LYS A 78 21.42 -21.85 -42.17
C LYS A 78 21.25 -22.69 -43.45
N LEU A 79 22.34 -23.03 -44.13
CA LEU A 79 22.31 -23.90 -45.29
C LEU A 79 21.94 -25.36 -44.95
N ALA A 80 22.27 -25.80 -43.73
CA ALA A 80 21.95 -27.14 -43.23
C ALA A 80 20.50 -27.23 -42.65
N GLY A 81 19.76 -26.14 -42.59
CA GLY A 81 18.40 -26.10 -42.04
C GLY A 81 18.31 -25.86 -40.54
N GLY A 82 19.40 -25.51 -39.88
CA GLY A 82 19.50 -25.24 -38.46
C GLY A 82 20.47 -26.12 -37.71
N GLY A 83 20.55 -26.03 -36.40
CA GLY A 83 21.37 -26.90 -35.58
C GLY A 83 22.02 -26.25 -34.37
N VAL A 84 22.98 -26.96 -33.77
CA VAL A 84 23.70 -26.51 -32.57
C VAL A 84 25.09 -26.00 -32.98
N LEU A 85 25.40 -24.76 -32.57
CA LEU A 85 26.73 -24.17 -32.62
C LEU A 85 27.37 -24.23 -31.24
N GLN A 86 28.39 -25.08 -31.11
CA GLN A 86 29.14 -25.28 -29.87
C GLN A 86 30.30 -24.31 -29.74
N PHE A 87 30.49 -23.80 -28.52
CA PHE A 87 31.63 -23.01 -28.10
C PHE A 87 32.40 -23.76 -27.01
N GLY A 88 33.70 -23.93 -27.20
CA GLY A 88 34.56 -24.50 -26.18
C GLY A 88 34.82 -23.55 -25.01
N PRO A 89 35.53 -24.02 -23.95
CA PRO A 89 35.88 -23.22 -22.79
C PRO A 89 36.98 -22.19 -23.12
N ARG A 90 36.60 -21.11 -23.78
CA ARG A 90 37.49 -20.07 -24.33
C ARG A 90 36.86 -18.70 -24.24
N ILE A 91 37.66 -17.65 -24.46
CA ILE A 91 37.23 -16.25 -24.50
C ILE A 91 37.13 -15.80 -25.97
N TYR A 92 35.91 -15.71 -26.47
CA TYR A 92 35.63 -15.25 -27.84
C TYR A 92 35.39 -13.75 -27.84
N ARG A 93 36.27 -12.97 -28.47
CA ARG A 93 36.10 -11.52 -28.61
C ARG A 93 35.08 -11.21 -29.71
N ILE A 94 34.06 -10.45 -29.38
CA ILE A 94 33.01 -10.00 -30.29
C ILE A 94 33.20 -8.50 -30.53
N ALA A 95 33.75 -8.16 -31.69
CA ALA A 95 34.04 -6.76 -32.07
C ALA A 95 33.33 -6.33 -33.37
N SER A 96 32.35 -7.12 -33.83
CA SER A 96 31.44 -6.79 -34.92
C SER A 96 30.12 -7.57 -34.76
N PRO A 97 29.02 -7.13 -35.40
CA PRO A 97 27.71 -7.75 -35.22
C PRO A 97 27.65 -9.18 -35.75
N ILE A 98 26.84 -10.00 -35.09
CA ILE A 98 26.47 -11.36 -35.49
C ILE A 98 24.96 -11.39 -35.67
N VAL A 99 24.50 -11.87 -36.83
CA VAL A 99 23.08 -11.88 -37.17
C VAL A 99 22.60 -13.31 -37.38
N ILE A 100 21.60 -13.72 -36.65
CA ILE A 100 20.86 -14.97 -36.76
C ILE A 100 19.53 -14.65 -37.44
N ASP A 101 19.48 -14.85 -38.75
CA ASP A 101 18.31 -14.57 -39.57
C ASP A 101 18.00 -15.75 -40.48
N GLY A 102 16.72 -16.06 -40.63
CA GLY A 102 16.25 -17.13 -41.50
C GLY A 102 16.64 -18.56 -41.07
N VAL A 103 17.01 -18.76 -39.81
CA VAL A 103 17.43 -20.05 -39.28
C VAL A 103 17.25 -20.15 -37.78
N THR A 104 16.86 -21.31 -37.27
CA THR A 104 16.86 -21.66 -35.86
C THR A 104 18.20 -22.26 -35.46
N VAL A 105 18.86 -21.69 -34.46
CA VAL A 105 20.13 -22.19 -33.93
C VAL A 105 20.17 -22.23 -32.41
N THR A 106 20.89 -23.22 -31.88
CA THR A 106 21.27 -23.21 -30.46
C THR A 106 22.73 -22.76 -30.33
N LEU A 107 22.97 -21.63 -29.67
CA LEU A 107 24.32 -21.23 -29.26
C LEU A 107 24.61 -21.84 -27.90
N GLN A 108 25.50 -22.84 -27.87
CA GLN A 108 25.78 -23.62 -26.66
C GLN A 108 27.24 -23.47 -26.21
N GLY A 109 27.42 -22.92 -25.02
CA GLY A 109 28.69 -22.85 -24.33
C GLY A 109 29.07 -24.13 -23.57
N ALA A 110 30.22 -24.10 -22.93
CA ALA A 110 30.75 -25.15 -22.06
C ALA A 110 30.52 -24.82 -20.55
N GLY A 111 29.58 -23.95 -20.24
CA GLY A 111 29.42 -23.39 -18.90
C GLY A 111 30.42 -22.27 -18.60
N PHE A 112 30.46 -21.80 -17.35
CA PHE A 112 31.35 -20.71 -16.94
C PHE A 112 31.55 -20.72 -15.41
N THR A 113 32.66 -20.11 -14.95
CA THR A 113 32.85 -19.77 -13.56
C THR A 113 32.33 -18.38 -13.32
N GLU A 114 31.43 -18.20 -12.34
CA GLU A 114 30.94 -16.88 -11.92
C GLU A 114 32.05 -16.04 -11.28
N GLY A 115 32.15 -14.80 -11.67
CA GLY A 115 33.11 -13.86 -11.09
C GLY A 115 33.38 -12.66 -12.00
N PRO A 116 34.24 -11.73 -11.54
CA PRO A 116 34.51 -10.49 -12.27
C PRO A 116 35.38 -10.68 -13.51
N ASN A 117 36.05 -11.83 -13.65
CA ASN A 117 37.02 -12.07 -14.71
C ASN A 117 36.65 -13.33 -15.50
N GLU A 118 37.08 -13.36 -16.78
CA GLU A 118 36.93 -14.51 -17.68
C GLU A 118 37.86 -15.65 -17.26
N ALA A 119 37.42 -16.50 -16.31
CA ALA A 119 38.23 -17.60 -15.78
C ALA A 119 38.06 -18.88 -16.60
N ASN A 120 37.08 -19.72 -16.26
CA ASN A 120 36.81 -20.99 -16.92
C ASN A 120 35.49 -20.92 -17.70
N GLY A 121 35.37 -21.73 -18.74
CA GLY A 121 34.16 -21.86 -19.53
C GLY A 121 34.12 -20.96 -20.75
N THR A 122 32.94 -20.78 -21.30
CA THR A 122 32.70 -20.01 -22.52
C THR A 122 32.38 -18.58 -22.20
N TRP A 123 33.20 -17.67 -22.71
CA TRP A 123 33.03 -16.23 -22.51
C TRP A 123 32.95 -15.48 -23.84
N PHE A 124 31.98 -14.57 -23.94
CA PHE A 124 31.95 -13.54 -24.99
C PHE A 124 32.46 -12.24 -24.39
N LYS A 125 33.57 -11.74 -24.89
CA LYS A 125 34.20 -10.49 -24.50
C LYS A 125 33.85 -9.40 -25.50
N ILE A 126 33.26 -8.30 -25.03
CA ILE A 126 32.84 -7.17 -25.84
C ILE A 126 33.61 -5.92 -25.36
N ASP A 127 34.40 -5.33 -26.23
CA ASP A 127 35.22 -4.14 -25.92
C ASP A 127 35.09 -3.02 -26.97
N GLN A 128 34.11 -3.13 -27.87
CA GLN A 128 33.80 -2.14 -28.90
C GLN A 128 32.33 -1.79 -28.86
N THR A 129 32.02 -0.50 -29.04
CA THR A 129 30.66 0.06 -29.10
C THR A 129 30.18 0.24 -30.55
N GLY A 130 28.93 0.73 -30.71
CA GLY A 130 28.37 1.11 -32.00
C GLY A 130 27.72 -0.03 -32.79
N PHE A 131 27.55 -1.19 -32.19
CA PHE A 131 26.81 -2.30 -32.80
C PHE A 131 26.12 -3.17 -31.76
N THR A 132 25.10 -3.94 -32.19
CA THR A 132 24.48 -5.00 -31.39
C THR A 132 25.26 -6.30 -31.58
N PRO A 133 25.85 -6.92 -30.54
CA PRO A 133 26.65 -8.13 -30.65
C PRO A 133 25.93 -9.32 -31.29
N PHE A 134 24.69 -9.63 -30.80
CA PHE A 134 23.90 -10.72 -31.33
C PHE A 134 22.47 -10.26 -31.64
N THR A 135 22.05 -10.43 -32.91
CA THR A 135 20.68 -10.13 -33.32
C THR A 135 20.03 -11.41 -33.85
N PHE A 136 18.92 -11.80 -33.21
CA PHE A 136 18.00 -12.81 -33.73
C PHE A 136 16.86 -12.08 -34.42
N SER A 137 16.63 -12.35 -35.72
CA SER A 137 15.61 -11.62 -36.46
C SER A 137 14.79 -12.51 -37.40
N GLY A 138 13.55 -12.13 -37.55
CA GLY A 138 12.59 -12.78 -38.44
C GLY A 138 12.03 -14.11 -37.93
N PRO A 139 10.92 -14.56 -38.54
CA PRO A 139 10.14 -15.71 -38.04
C PRO A 139 10.89 -17.05 -38.01
N MET A 140 11.92 -17.21 -38.81
CA MET A 140 12.71 -18.47 -38.87
C MET A 140 13.76 -18.56 -37.76
N ALA A 141 14.05 -17.45 -37.05
CA ALA A 141 14.93 -17.46 -35.86
C ALA A 141 14.21 -17.93 -34.58
N ARG A 142 12.89 -18.00 -34.59
CA ARG A 142 12.12 -18.54 -33.43
C ARG A 142 12.51 -20.00 -33.15
N GLY A 143 12.52 -20.35 -31.85
CA GLY A 143 13.02 -21.66 -31.39
C GLY A 143 14.52 -21.69 -31.18
N SER A 144 15.25 -20.59 -31.45
CA SER A 144 16.67 -20.50 -31.12
C SER A 144 16.87 -20.44 -29.60
N ILE A 145 18.04 -20.92 -29.15
CA ILE A 145 18.40 -20.98 -27.74
C ILE A 145 19.82 -20.45 -27.56
N VAL A 146 20.05 -19.67 -26.52
CA VAL A 146 21.38 -19.28 -26.02
C VAL A 146 21.55 -19.90 -24.65
N ARG A 147 22.56 -20.72 -24.44
CA ARG A 147 22.76 -21.38 -23.15
C ARG A 147 24.21 -21.63 -22.76
N ASP A 148 24.44 -21.69 -21.46
CA ASP A 148 25.73 -22.04 -20.84
C ASP A 148 26.88 -21.10 -21.23
N ILE A 149 26.59 -19.80 -21.37
CA ILE A 149 27.51 -18.78 -21.89
C ILE A 149 27.58 -17.61 -20.89
N ALA A 150 28.81 -17.13 -20.67
CA ALA A 150 29.07 -15.88 -19.99
C ALA A 150 29.42 -14.76 -20.98
N VAL A 151 28.99 -13.53 -20.64
CA VAL A 151 29.30 -12.31 -21.41
C VAL A 151 29.89 -11.26 -20.49
N ARG A 152 30.94 -10.60 -20.97
CA ARG A 152 31.54 -9.45 -20.30
C ARG A 152 31.74 -8.29 -21.25
N GLN A 153 31.33 -7.09 -20.81
CA GLN A 153 31.65 -5.81 -21.45
C GLN A 153 32.77 -5.10 -20.67
N LEU A 154 33.66 -4.41 -21.37
CA LEU A 154 34.76 -3.69 -20.74
C LEU A 154 34.38 -2.21 -20.50
N HIS A 155 34.47 -1.80 -19.26
CA HIS A 155 34.19 -0.43 -18.84
C HIS A 155 35.40 0.24 -18.19
N ASN A 156 35.34 1.56 -18.01
CA ASN A 156 36.32 2.26 -17.22
C ASN A 156 36.32 1.73 -15.77
N GLN A 157 37.49 1.37 -15.28
CA GLN A 157 37.71 0.83 -13.93
C GLN A 157 37.98 1.92 -12.88
N SER A 158 38.04 3.20 -13.28
CA SER A 158 38.19 4.32 -12.33
C SER A 158 36.84 4.64 -11.70
N TYR A 159 36.49 3.90 -10.66
CA TYR A 159 35.20 4.03 -9.95
C TYR A 159 35.23 5.26 -9.02
N ASN A 160 34.65 6.35 -9.47
CA ASN A 160 34.51 7.61 -8.73
C ASN A 160 33.10 8.18 -8.88
N ALA A 161 32.80 9.33 -8.26
CA ALA A 161 31.48 9.94 -8.26
C ALA A 161 30.91 10.32 -9.65
N SER A 162 31.78 10.46 -10.67
CA SER A 162 31.38 10.71 -12.06
C SER A 162 31.38 9.46 -12.92
N TRP A 163 31.58 8.29 -12.34
CA TRP A 163 31.59 7.05 -13.08
C TRP A 163 30.25 6.77 -13.76
N ALA A 164 30.33 6.34 -15.01
CA ALA A 164 29.23 5.80 -15.79
C ALA A 164 29.75 4.64 -16.64
N PRO A 165 28.89 3.64 -16.96
CA PRO A 165 29.28 2.58 -17.85
C PRO A 165 29.49 3.10 -19.27
N THR A 166 30.39 2.44 -20.01
CA THR A 166 30.50 2.64 -21.46
C THR A 166 29.17 2.29 -22.12
N ASP A 167 28.72 3.10 -23.07
CA ASP A 167 27.41 2.96 -23.69
C ASP A 167 27.41 1.87 -24.78
N TYR A 168 27.39 0.62 -24.34
CA TYR A 168 27.18 -0.54 -25.21
C TYR A 168 25.69 -0.75 -25.48
N ASP A 169 25.36 -1.23 -26.69
CA ASP A 169 24.02 -1.69 -27.03
C ASP A 169 23.68 -3.01 -26.30
N TYR A 170 22.47 -3.50 -26.45
CA TYR A 170 22.06 -4.79 -25.90
C TYR A 170 22.97 -5.91 -26.41
N VAL A 171 23.38 -6.80 -25.52
CA VAL A 171 24.16 -7.97 -25.89
C VAL A 171 23.39 -8.86 -26.87
N PHE A 172 22.13 -9.11 -26.55
CA PHE A 172 21.21 -9.91 -27.34
C PHE A 172 19.97 -9.09 -27.70
N ARG A 173 19.72 -8.96 -28.99
CA ARG A 173 18.51 -8.38 -29.54
C ARG A 173 17.70 -9.47 -30.22
N VAL A 174 16.44 -9.61 -29.83
CA VAL A 174 15.47 -10.52 -30.45
C VAL A 174 14.38 -9.65 -31.03
N GLN A 175 14.27 -9.67 -32.39
CA GLN A 175 13.31 -8.77 -33.05
C GLN A 175 12.54 -9.47 -34.17
N ASP A 176 11.23 -9.24 -34.22
CA ASP A 176 10.34 -9.75 -35.27
C ASP A 176 10.38 -11.28 -35.47
N CYS A 177 10.78 -12.02 -34.43
CA CYS A 177 10.83 -13.49 -34.50
C CYS A 177 9.43 -14.11 -34.43
N LEU A 178 8.42 -13.38 -33.94
CA LEU A 178 7.05 -13.85 -33.78
C LEU A 178 6.92 -15.13 -32.96
N GLY A 179 7.89 -15.43 -32.12
CA GLY A 179 7.97 -16.64 -31.30
C GLY A 179 9.17 -16.65 -30.38
N ALA A 180 9.36 -17.76 -29.65
CA ALA A 180 10.38 -17.88 -28.63
C ALA A 180 11.80 -17.79 -29.18
N VAL A 181 12.65 -17.04 -28.53
CA VAL A 181 14.10 -17.22 -28.46
C VAL A 181 14.43 -17.32 -26.97
N ASP A 182 14.98 -18.45 -26.55
CA ASP A 182 15.14 -18.77 -25.13
C ASP A 182 16.58 -18.54 -24.66
N PHE A 183 16.72 -18.15 -23.40
CA PHE A 183 18.00 -17.95 -22.74
C PHE A 183 18.06 -18.83 -21.48
N GLU A 184 19.07 -19.68 -21.40
CA GLU A 184 19.20 -20.62 -20.30
C GLU A 184 20.63 -20.61 -19.73
N ASN A 185 20.77 -20.40 -18.41
CA ASN A 185 22.06 -20.37 -17.75
C ASN A 185 23.04 -19.40 -18.42
N VAL A 186 22.65 -18.13 -18.48
CA VAL A 186 23.44 -17.03 -19.06
C VAL A 186 23.96 -16.13 -17.95
N PHE A 187 25.26 -15.76 -18.04
CA PHE A 187 25.91 -14.88 -17.08
C PHE A 187 26.36 -13.58 -17.73
N LEU A 188 25.78 -12.47 -17.32
CA LEU A 188 26.03 -11.14 -17.89
C LEU A 188 26.80 -10.29 -16.87
N VAL A 189 28.13 -10.34 -16.88
CA VAL A 189 28.96 -9.60 -15.91
C VAL A 189 29.46 -8.29 -16.50
N ALA A 190 29.31 -7.20 -15.75
CA ALA A 190 29.64 -5.85 -16.20
C ALA A 190 28.97 -5.50 -17.55
N VAL A 191 27.69 -5.80 -17.70
CA VAL A 191 26.95 -5.56 -18.95
C VAL A 191 26.12 -4.30 -18.83
N ASN A 192 26.23 -3.40 -19.82
CA ASN A 192 25.40 -2.18 -19.84
C ASN A 192 23.93 -2.52 -20.12
N ARG A 193 23.65 -3.23 -21.23
CA ARG A 193 22.31 -3.69 -21.60
C ARG A 193 22.36 -5.16 -22.00
N GLY A 194 21.54 -6.00 -21.37
CA GLY A 194 21.56 -7.45 -21.54
C GLY A 194 20.72 -7.93 -22.72
N ILE A 195 19.43 -8.15 -22.54
CA ILE A 195 18.54 -8.77 -23.52
C ILE A 195 17.40 -7.80 -23.84
N TRP A 196 17.18 -7.56 -25.15
CA TRP A 196 16.00 -6.84 -25.63
C TRP A 196 15.18 -7.74 -26.55
N CYS A 197 13.90 -7.92 -26.18
CA CYS A 197 12.93 -8.66 -26.99
C CYS A 197 11.86 -7.71 -27.51
N ASP A 198 11.71 -7.64 -28.83
CA ASP A 198 10.75 -6.81 -29.50
C ASP A 198 9.98 -7.60 -30.56
N ASN A 199 8.67 -7.53 -30.55
CA ASN A 199 7.80 -8.26 -31.46
C ASN A 199 8.11 -9.77 -31.51
N SER A 200 8.35 -10.36 -30.34
CA SER A 200 8.73 -11.76 -30.16
C SER A 200 8.10 -12.30 -28.88
N GLY A 201 7.12 -13.18 -29.03
CA GLY A 201 6.38 -13.76 -27.91
C GLY A 201 6.92 -15.12 -27.46
N ARG A 202 6.39 -15.64 -26.37
CA ARG A 202 6.66 -16.97 -25.79
C ARG A 202 8.11 -17.21 -25.36
N MET A 203 8.92 -16.16 -25.19
CA MET A 203 10.29 -16.33 -24.74
C MET A 203 10.36 -16.86 -23.31
N SER A 204 11.41 -17.62 -23.02
CA SER A 204 11.76 -18.11 -21.70
C SER A 204 13.20 -17.73 -21.35
N ILE A 205 13.37 -17.07 -20.21
CA ILE A 205 14.68 -16.74 -19.64
C ILE A 205 14.80 -17.49 -18.32
N LYS A 206 15.78 -18.41 -18.23
CA LYS A 206 16.01 -19.23 -17.03
C LYS A 206 17.45 -19.11 -16.57
N ARG A 207 17.64 -18.92 -15.26
CA ARG A 207 18.97 -18.83 -14.65
C ARG A 207 19.83 -17.74 -15.31
N LEU A 208 19.27 -16.53 -15.40
CA LEU A 208 19.98 -15.33 -15.84
C LEU A 208 20.63 -14.66 -14.63
N ARG A 209 21.96 -14.59 -14.63
CA ARG A 209 22.73 -14.00 -13.52
C ARG A 209 23.67 -12.94 -14.04
N GLY A 210 24.10 -12.02 -13.16
CA GLY A 210 25.10 -11.04 -13.55
C GLY A 210 25.08 -9.74 -12.77
N GLN A 211 25.91 -8.81 -13.19
CA GLN A 211 25.87 -7.42 -12.82
C GLN A 211 25.59 -6.57 -14.05
N ILE A 212 24.44 -5.94 -14.05
CA ILE A 212 23.94 -5.13 -15.17
C ILE A 212 23.98 -3.66 -14.75
N PHE A 213 24.23 -2.76 -15.68
CA PHE A 213 24.31 -1.35 -15.31
C PHE A 213 23.07 -0.55 -15.70
N THR A 214 22.46 -0.79 -16.87
CA THR A 214 21.32 0.03 -17.33
C THR A 214 20.05 -0.78 -17.52
N ARG A 215 20.10 -1.91 -18.25
CA ARG A 215 18.94 -2.77 -18.56
C ARG A 215 19.35 -4.23 -18.52
N GLY A 216 18.69 -5.03 -17.69
CA GLY A 216 18.91 -6.48 -17.69
C GLY A 216 18.12 -7.14 -18.80
N VAL A 217 16.80 -7.02 -18.74
CA VAL A 217 15.87 -7.51 -19.76
C VAL A 217 14.88 -6.40 -20.08
N GLU A 218 14.64 -6.16 -21.35
CA GLU A 218 13.57 -5.28 -21.81
C GLU A 218 12.71 -6.01 -22.83
N VAL A 219 11.38 -5.98 -22.66
CA VAL A 219 10.43 -6.67 -23.51
C VAL A 219 9.39 -5.69 -24.01
N ASP A 220 9.21 -5.63 -25.32
CA ASP A 220 8.15 -4.85 -25.98
C ASP A 220 7.47 -5.68 -27.06
N ARG A 221 6.23 -5.36 -27.36
CA ARG A 221 5.43 -6.01 -28.42
C ARG A 221 5.38 -7.54 -28.31
N CYS A 222 5.39 -8.07 -27.09
CA CYS A 222 5.19 -9.49 -26.85
C CYS A 222 3.69 -9.80 -26.81
N LEU A 223 3.14 -10.34 -27.87
CA LEU A 223 1.71 -10.64 -28.03
C LEU A 223 1.31 -12.01 -27.46
N ASP A 224 2.13 -12.58 -26.63
CA ASP A 224 1.92 -13.82 -25.90
C ASP A 224 2.68 -13.75 -24.58
N ILE A 225 2.81 -14.84 -23.88
CA ILE A 225 3.43 -14.88 -22.55
C ILE A 225 4.96 -14.86 -22.66
N CYS A 226 5.62 -14.01 -21.89
CA CYS A 226 7.05 -14.16 -21.59
C CYS A 226 7.26 -14.69 -20.16
N ARG A 227 8.35 -15.46 -19.95
CA ARG A 227 8.67 -16.12 -18.69
C ARG A 227 10.11 -15.82 -18.28
N LEU A 228 10.28 -15.39 -17.03
CA LEU A 228 11.58 -15.19 -16.41
C LEU A 228 11.62 -15.97 -15.09
N GLU A 229 12.55 -16.91 -14.98
CA GLU A 229 12.73 -17.78 -13.84
C GLU A 229 14.18 -17.71 -13.33
N HIS A 230 14.39 -17.60 -12.04
CA HIS A 230 15.69 -17.58 -11.40
C HIS A 230 16.60 -16.50 -12.00
N VAL A 231 16.22 -15.24 -11.86
CA VAL A 231 17.05 -14.09 -12.22
C VAL A 231 17.78 -13.59 -10.99
N HIS A 232 19.12 -13.51 -11.07
CA HIS A 232 19.94 -13.09 -9.94
C HIS A 232 20.96 -12.02 -10.36
N PHE A 233 20.61 -10.76 -10.18
CA PHE A 233 21.51 -9.64 -10.44
C PHE A 233 22.14 -9.17 -9.13
N TRP A 234 23.46 -9.29 -9.07
CA TRP A 234 24.27 -8.96 -7.91
C TRP A 234 25.59 -8.32 -8.35
N SER A 235 26.38 -7.79 -7.41
CA SER A 235 27.63 -7.07 -7.68
C SER A 235 28.80 -8.00 -8.08
N PHE A 236 28.62 -8.90 -9.02
CA PHE A 236 29.62 -9.88 -9.45
C PHE A 236 30.90 -9.28 -10.04
N ASN A 237 30.83 -8.09 -10.64
CA ASN A 237 32.01 -7.38 -11.15
C ASN A 237 32.65 -6.51 -10.09
N THR A 238 31.84 -5.73 -9.36
CA THR A 238 32.32 -4.81 -8.33
C THR A 238 31.18 -4.41 -7.39
N ASP A 239 31.50 -4.32 -6.12
CA ASP A 239 30.65 -3.77 -5.04
C ASP A 239 30.99 -2.30 -4.72
N ASN A 240 31.76 -1.64 -5.59
CA ASN A 240 32.14 -0.25 -5.39
C ASN A 240 30.91 0.66 -5.26
N GLY A 241 30.86 1.43 -4.18
CA GLY A 241 29.71 2.25 -3.84
C GLY A 241 29.30 3.27 -4.91
N HIS A 242 30.23 3.82 -5.69
CA HIS A 242 29.89 4.74 -6.81
C HIS A 242 29.16 3.99 -7.94
N VAL A 243 29.59 2.76 -8.24
CA VAL A 243 28.93 1.92 -9.25
C VAL A 243 27.51 1.54 -8.78
N ILE A 244 27.37 1.09 -7.54
CA ILE A 244 26.06 0.76 -6.97
C ILE A 244 25.15 2.01 -6.94
N THR A 245 25.64 3.15 -6.51
CA THR A 245 24.88 4.41 -6.54
C THR A 245 24.45 4.78 -7.96
N TRP A 246 25.34 4.58 -8.95
CA TRP A 246 24.99 4.81 -10.35
C TRP A 246 23.85 3.88 -10.81
N GLN A 247 23.94 2.59 -10.46
CA GLN A 247 22.89 1.61 -10.75
C GLN A 247 21.56 2.00 -10.09
N GLN A 248 21.56 2.36 -8.82
CA GLN A 248 20.36 2.80 -8.09
C GLN A 248 19.68 4.02 -8.70
N ASN A 249 20.40 4.82 -9.48
CA ASN A 249 19.84 5.98 -10.16
C ASN A 249 19.46 5.73 -11.63
N ASN A 250 20.02 4.70 -12.27
CA ASN A 250 19.93 4.55 -13.73
C ASN A 250 19.46 3.18 -14.19
N GLN A 251 19.66 2.13 -13.40
CA GLN A 251 19.34 0.77 -13.82
C GLN A 251 17.86 0.45 -13.59
N ASP A 252 17.13 0.15 -14.65
CA ASP A 252 15.88 -0.61 -14.55
C ASP A 252 16.16 -2.05 -14.95
N ALA A 253 16.12 -2.95 -13.97
CA ALA A 253 16.63 -4.31 -14.18
C ALA A 253 15.77 -5.12 -15.14
N LEU A 254 14.46 -5.16 -14.92
CA LEU A 254 13.49 -5.87 -15.75
C LEU A 254 12.40 -4.90 -16.20
N VAL A 255 12.32 -4.62 -17.49
CA VAL A 255 11.39 -3.65 -18.08
C VAL A 255 10.41 -4.34 -19.01
N PHE A 256 9.13 -4.15 -18.76
CA PHE A 256 8.05 -4.70 -19.58
C PHE A 256 7.20 -3.54 -20.11
N ARG A 257 7.04 -3.49 -21.44
CA ARG A 257 6.24 -2.47 -22.12
C ARG A 257 4.95 -3.08 -22.63
N LYS A 258 4.72 -3.20 -23.92
CA LYS A 258 3.54 -3.91 -24.44
C LYS A 258 3.76 -5.42 -24.36
N VAL A 259 3.20 -6.04 -23.34
CA VAL A 259 3.24 -7.49 -23.14
C VAL A 259 1.85 -7.97 -22.73
N ASP A 260 1.35 -9.03 -23.35
CA ASP A 260 0.03 -9.58 -23.02
C ASP A 260 0.03 -10.35 -21.69
N GLY A 261 1.17 -10.95 -21.33
CA GLY A 261 1.35 -11.59 -20.03
C GLY A 261 2.82 -11.83 -19.70
N VAL A 262 3.17 -11.56 -18.45
CA VAL A 262 4.52 -11.75 -17.89
C VAL A 262 4.43 -12.71 -16.71
N PHE A 263 5.19 -13.79 -16.71
CA PHE A 263 5.41 -14.64 -15.56
C PHE A 263 6.82 -14.44 -15.01
N LEU A 264 6.91 -14.14 -13.72
CA LEU A 264 8.15 -13.88 -12.99
C LEU A 264 8.21 -14.81 -11.77
N ASP A 265 9.28 -15.58 -11.65
CA ASP A 265 9.51 -16.41 -10.47
C ASP A 265 10.98 -16.41 -10.06
N ASP A 266 11.23 -16.35 -8.75
CA ASP A 266 12.57 -16.33 -8.15
C ASP A 266 13.46 -15.23 -8.74
N ILE A 267 13.08 -13.99 -8.47
CA ILE A 267 13.76 -12.78 -8.97
C ILE A 267 14.49 -12.10 -7.81
N PHE A 268 15.80 -12.03 -7.89
CA PHE A 268 16.65 -11.26 -6.98
C PHE A 268 17.41 -10.19 -7.75
N VAL A 269 17.34 -8.94 -7.27
CA VAL A 269 18.09 -7.80 -7.84
C VAL A 269 18.64 -6.93 -6.74
N LEU A 270 19.95 -6.71 -6.75
CA LEU A 270 20.64 -5.81 -5.84
C LEU A 270 20.96 -4.49 -6.52
N GLY A 271 20.59 -3.39 -5.87
CA GLY A 271 21.10 -2.05 -6.17
C GLY A 271 20.57 -1.41 -7.45
N ALA A 272 19.33 -1.68 -7.86
CA ALA A 272 18.74 -1.09 -9.07
C ALA A 272 17.95 0.20 -8.78
N ARG A 273 17.72 1.03 -9.81
CA ARG A 273 16.68 2.06 -9.77
C ARG A 273 15.31 1.43 -9.70
N SER A 274 15.03 0.43 -10.51
CA SER A 274 13.84 -0.41 -10.37
C SER A 274 14.17 -1.87 -10.62
N THR A 275 13.67 -2.74 -9.74
CA THR A 275 13.77 -4.19 -9.95
C THR A 275 12.81 -4.63 -11.04
N LEU A 276 11.53 -4.27 -10.92
CA LEU A 276 10.51 -4.48 -11.93
C LEU A 276 9.97 -3.13 -12.38
N ARG A 277 9.92 -2.89 -13.70
CA ARG A 277 9.30 -1.71 -14.27
C ARG A 277 8.27 -2.09 -15.33
N PHE A 278 7.03 -1.64 -15.16
CA PHE A 278 5.95 -1.79 -16.13
C PHE A 278 5.64 -0.43 -16.74
N SER A 279 6.10 -0.23 -17.96
CA SER A 279 6.11 1.06 -18.65
C SER A 279 5.30 1.01 -19.94
N ALA A 280 5.05 2.16 -20.55
CA ALA A 280 4.41 2.25 -21.85
C ALA A 280 5.42 2.28 -22.99
N SER A 281 4.98 1.85 -24.18
CA SER A 281 5.59 2.15 -25.47
C SER A 281 4.53 2.72 -26.43
N ALA A 282 4.94 3.05 -27.66
CA ALA A 282 3.99 3.43 -28.70
C ALA A 282 2.98 2.30 -29.03
N SER A 283 3.32 1.05 -28.70
CA SER A 283 2.48 -0.13 -28.93
C SER A 283 1.53 -0.45 -27.77
N GLY A 284 1.66 0.19 -26.64
CA GLY A 284 0.82 0.01 -25.47
C GLY A 284 1.57 -0.31 -24.17
N VAL A 285 0.91 -1.02 -23.27
CA VAL A 285 1.40 -1.37 -21.93
C VAL A 285 1.30 -2.87 -21.67
N THR A 286 1.90 -3.32 -20.57
CA THR A 286 1.71 -4.69 -20.07
C THR A 286 0.28 -4.87 -19.59
N THR A 287 -0.44 -5.77 -20.25
CA THR A 287 -1.83 -6.05 -19.92
C THR A 287 -1.97 -6.83 -18.62
N LYS A 288 -1.10 -7.84 -18.42
CA LYS A 288 -1.11 -8.70 -17.22
C LYS A 288 0.30 -9.11 -16.82
N PHE A 289 0.55 -9.13 -15.51
CA PHE A 289 1.76 -9.76 -15.01
C PHE A 289 1.47 -10.60 -13.75
N TYR A 290 2.27 -11.62 -13.56
CA TYR A 290 2.20 -12.54 -12.43
C TYR A 290 3.61 -12.72 -11.87
N GLY A 291 3.80 -12.37 -10.60
CA GLY A 291 5.08 -12.45 -9.90
C GLY A 291 5.02 -13.39 -8.71
N SER A 292 6.12 -14.09 -8.46
CA SER A 292 6.31 -14.95 -7.30
C SER A 292 7.75 -14.86 -6.83
N ASN A 293 7.98 -14.85 -5.52
CA ASN A 293 9.31 -14.87 -4.90
C ASN A 293 10.26 -13.78 -5.42
N ILE A 294 9.87 -12.52 -5.26
CA ILE A 294 10.63 -11.37 -5.73
C ILE A 294 11.35 -10.72 -4.54
N TYR A 295 12.65 -10.53 -4.66
CA TYR A 295 13.42 -9.76 -3.70
C TYR A 295 14.19 -8.62 -4.38
N ALA A 296 13.79 -7.39 -4.09
CA ALA A 296 14.45 -6.17 -4.52
C ALA A 296 15.31 -5.64 -3.37
N ASP A 297 16.62 -5.88 -3.44
CA ASP A 297 17.58 -5.54 -2.40
C ASP A 297 18.29 -4.23 -2.73
N PHE A 298 18.37 -3.28 -1.80
CA PHE A 298 18.92 -1.94 -2.02
C PHE A 298 18.45 -1.24 -3.31
N SER A 299 17.27 -1.58 -3.78
CA SER A 299 16.69 -0.96 -4.99
C SER A 299 15.91 0.28 -4.64
N LYS A 300 16.03 1.35 -5.45
CA LYS A 300 15.26 2.58 -5.24
C LYS A 300 13.75 2.31 -5.32
N TYR A 301 13.34 1.51 -6.29
CA TYR A 301 11.96 1.03 -6.44
C TYR A 301 11.96 -0.49 -6.59
N GLY A 302 11.25 -1.17 -5.71
CA GLY A 302 11.04 -2.62 -5.87
C GLY A 302 10.18 -2.92 -7.10
N VAL A 303 9.03 -2.25 -7.18
CA VAL A 303 8.15 -2.26 -8.36
C VAL A 303 7.84 -0.83 -8.75
N TRP A 304 8.00 -0.51 -10.02
CA TRP A 304 7.63 0.78 -10.60
C TRP A 304 6.65 0.59 -11.75
N ILE A 305 5.44 1.14 -11.61
CA ILE A 305 4.41 1.12 -12.64
C ILE A 305 4.21 2.55 -13.12
N ASP A 306 4.76 2.89 -14.27
CA ASP A 306 4.59 4.18 -14.94
C ASP A 306 3.76 4.09 -16.23
N GLY A 307 3.35 2.89 -16.63
CA GLY A 307 2.34 2.65 -17.66
C GLY A 307 0.92 2.77 -17.09
N ASN A 308 -0.03 3.17 -17.94
CA ASN A 308 -1.45 3.18 -17.60
C ASN A 308 -2.09 1.79 -17.83
N ASP A 309 -3.21 1.51 -17.15
CA ASP A 309 -4.04 0.31 -17.37
C ASP A 309 -3.32 -1.02 -17.14
N VAL A 310 -2.30 -1.04 -16.28
CA VAL A 310 -1.52 -2.23 -15.93
C VAL A 310 -2.29 -3.09 -14.92
N ASP A 311 -2.48 -4.38 -15.20
CA ASP A 311 -3.07 -5.36 -14.26
C ASP A 311 -1.99 -6.33 -13.78
N GLY A 312 -1.87 -6.56 -12.48
CA GLY A 312 -0.82 -7.38 -11.93
C GLY A 312 -1.18 -8.15 -10.67
N ARG A 313 -0.49 -9.28 -10.50
CA ARG A 313 -0.58 -10.11 -9.30
C ARG A 313 0.79 -10.54 -8.84
N ILE A 314 1.07 -10.38 -7.56
CA ILE A 314 2.31 -10.81 -6.94
C ILE A 314 1.99 -11.68 -5.73
N ALA A 315 2.53 -12.89 -5.69
CA ALA A 315 2.34 -13.78 -4.56
C ALA A 315 3.20 -13.36 -3.37
N ASN A 316 4.52 -13.25 -3.55
CA ASN A 316 5.46 -12.87 -2.50
C ASN A 316 6.44 -11.85 -3.04
N ILE A 317 6.58 -10.73 -2.33
CA ILE A 317 7.60 -9.73 -2.62
C ILE A 317 8.18 -9.15 -1.35
N THR A 318 9.51 -9.10 -1.29
CA THR A 318 10.26 -8.33 -0.30
C THR A 318 11.01 -7.21 -1.02
N THR A 319 10.93 -6.01 -0.49
CA THR A 319 11.71 -4.87 -0.97
C THR A 319 12.52 -4.26 0.17
N GLN A 320 13.78 -3.97 -0.09
CA GLN A 320 14.63 -3.13 0.73
C GLN A 320 14.95 -1.90 -0.10
N SER A 321 14.06 -0.90 -0.01
CA SER A 321 14.10 0.29 -0.85
C SER A 321 14.91 1.40 -0.22
N GLU A 322 16.14 1.08 0.11
CA GLU A 322 17.15 1.99 0.66
C GLU A 322 18.11 2.44 -0.43
N ILE A 323 18.59 3.67 -0.34
CA ILE A 323 19.65 4.16 -1.23
C ILE A 323 21.00 3.91 -0.57
N PHE A 324 21.83 3.15 -1.24
CA PHE A 324 23.22 2.97 -0.87
C PHE A 324 24.06 4.08 -1.50
N THR A 325 24.75 4.88 -0.70
CA THR A 325 25.61 5.96 -1.18
C THR A 325 27.08 5.66 -0.90
N ALA A 326 27.95 6.03 -1.84
CA ALA A 326 29.38 5.97 -1.63
C ALA A 326 29.85 7.16 -0.76
N GLY A 327 30.62 6.88 0.28
CA GLY A 327 31.15 7.90 1.19
C GLY A 327 30.19 8.19 2.36
N ALA A 328 30.11 9.43 2.80
CA ALA A 328 29.15 9.81 3.83
C ALA A 328 27.73 9.65 3.28
N PRO A 329 26.86 8.89 3.96
CA PRO A 329 25.52 8.66 3.46
C PRO A 329 24.74 9.97 3.42
N VAL A 330 24.44 10.43 2.22
CA VAL A 330 23.45 11.50 2.00
C VAL A 330 22.18 10.82 1.56
N PRO A 331 21.14 10.75 2.40
CA PRO A 331 19.89 10.12 2.02
C PRO A 331 19.30 10.82 0.79
N VAL A 332 18.85 10.06 -0.18
CA VAL A 332 18.13 10.58 -1.34
C VAL A 332 16.66 10.24 -1.18
N ALA A 333 15.82 11.25 -1.06
CA ALA A 333 14.38 11.10 -0.93
C ALA A 333 13.78 10.37 -2.14
N GLY A 334 12.73 9.59 -1.90
CA GLY A 334 11.93 8.96 -2.95
C GLY A 334 12.23 7.48 -3.20
N ALA A 335 13.10 6.83 -2.42
CA ALA A 335 13.20 5.37 -2.46
C ALA A 335 11.97 4.74 -1.80
N VAL A 336 11.22 3.94 -2.54
CA VAL A 336 9.95 3.33 -2.10
C VAL A 336 9.84 1.88 -2.54
N GLY A 337 9.14 1.06 -1.76
CA GLY A 337 8.92 -0.35 -2.11
C GLY A 337 8.10 -0.52 -3.38
N ILE A 338 6.93 0.08 -3.43
CA ILE A 338 6.02 0.04 -4.58
C ILE A 338 5.71 1.48 -5.02
N LEU A 339 6.07 1.83 -6.25
CA LEU A 339 5.78 3.13 -6.85
C LEU A 339 4.79 2.96 -8.02
N ILE A 340 3.70 3.72 -8.01
CA ILE A 340 2.74 3.76 -9.11
C ILE A 340 2.56 5.21 -9.57
N ASP A 341 3.12 5.54 -10.72
CA ASP A 341 3.00 6.83 -11.38
C ASP A 341 1.93 6.82 -12.48
N GLY A 342 1.63 5.64 -13.04
CA GLY A 342 0.58 5.45 -14.03
C GLY A 342 -0.83 5.54 -13.45
N ASN A 343 -1.81 5.58 -14.35
CA ASN A 343 -3.23 5.62 -14.00
C ASN A 343 -3.90 4.26 -14.26
N ASN A 344 -5.02 4.02 -13.59
CA ASN A 344 -5.88 2.84 -13.78
C ASN A 344 -5.20 1.50 -13.48
N ALA A 345 -4.08 1.47 -12.77
CA ALA A 345 -3.43 0.21 -12.42
C ALA A 345 -4.30 -0.61 -11.44
N ARG A 346 -4.28 -1.93 -11.60
CA ARG A 346 -4.98 -2.90 -10.75
C ARG A 346 -3.98 -3.94 -10.28
N VAL A 347 -3.53 -3.84 -9.04
CA VAL A 347 -2.46 -4.70 -8.52
C VAL A 347 -2.93 -5.44 -7.27
N GLN A 348 -2.78 -6.75 -7.27
CA GLN A 348 -3.03 -7.62 -6.12
C GLN A 348 -1.72 -8.20 -5.61
N ILE A 349 -1.46 -8.08 -4.32
CA ILE A 349 -0.25 -8.61 -3.68
C ILE A 349 -0.67 -9.49 -2.50
N SER A 350 -0.29 -10.76 -2.53
CA SER A 350 -0.63 -11.66 -1.42
C SER A 350 0.22 -11.38 -0.19
N ASN A 351 1.55 -11.29 -0.35
CA ASN A 351 2.47 -10.98 0.73
C ASN A 351 3.43 -9.88 0.29
N LEU A 352 3.33 -8.72 0.91
CA LEU A 352 4.26 -7.60 0.72
C LEU A 352 5.02 -7.34 2.01
N ARG A 353 6.35 -7.44 1.91
CA ARG A 353 7.25 -7.00 2.95
C ARG A 353 8.12 -5.86 2.42
N VAL A 354 8.11 -4.74 3.10
CA VAL A 354 9.03 -3.63 2.87
C VAL A 354 9.90 -3.50 4.10
N ASP A 355 11.15 -3.96 4.01
CA ASP A 355 12.07 -3.94 5.14
C ASP A 355 12.62 -2.55 5.41
N VAL A 356 12.95 -1.81 4.37
CA VAL A 356 13.47 -0.44 4.45
C VAL A 356 12.89 0.37 3.31
N ALA A 357 12.49 1.60 3.60
CA ALA A 357 12.14 2.61 2.60
C ALA A 357 12.59 4.00 3.07
N GLU A 358 13.27 4.75 2.23
CA GLU A 358 13.72 6.09 2.57
C GLU A 358 12.54 7.02 2.88
N SER A 359 11.44 6.86 2.15
CA SER A 359 10.20 7.61 2.35
C SER A 359 9.03 6.66 2.63
N ASN A 360 8.29 6.28 1.62
CA ASN A 360 7.09 5.46 1.74
C ASN A 360 7.37 3.99 1.42
N ALA A 361 6.72 3.07 2.11
CA ALA A 361 6.67 1.68 1.67
C ALA A 361 5.89 1.56 0.35
N ILE A 362 4.80 2.31 0.21
CA ILE A 362 3.98 2.38 -0.99
C ILE A 362 3.70 3.84 -1.32
N ARG A 363 3.91 4.23 -2.58
CA ARG A 363 3.54 5.56 -3.10
C ARG A 363 2.75 5.42 -4.39
N VAL A 364 1.60 6.08 -4.45
CA VAL A 364 0.71 6.10 -5.62
C VAL A 364 0.49 7.53 -6.03
N ASN A 365 1.12 7.95 -7.14
CA ASN A 365 1.08 9.32 -7.65
C ASN A 365 0.00 9.52 -8.73
N GLY A 366 -0.29 8.49 -9.54
CA GLY A 366 -1.32 8.55 -10.58
C GLY A 366 -2.75 8.52 -10.02
N SER A 367 -3.74 8.40 -10.88
CA SER A 367 -5.16 8.40 -10.53
C SER A 367 -5.86 7.08 -10.84
N ASN A 368 -6.98 6.81 -10.18
CA ASN A 368 -7.82 5.62 -10.37
C ASN A 368 -7.06 4.29 -10.23
N ASN A 369 -6.02 4.26 -9.39
CA ASN A 369 -5.28 3.03 -9.13
C ASN A 369 -5.93 2.26 -7.97
N ARG A 370 -5.85 0.94 -8.04
CA ARG A 370 -6.31 0.05 -6.97
C ARG A 370 -5.23 -0.96 -6.61
N LEU A 371 -4.89 -1.01 -5.32
CA LEU A 371 -4.00 -2.01 -4.73
C LEU A 371 -4.77 -2.83 -3.71
N ASP A 372 -4.79 -4.15 -3.90
CA ASP A 372 -5.32 -5.11 -2.93
C ASP A 372 -4.13 -5.87 -2.33
N ILE A 373 -3.82 -5.65 -1.06
CA ILE A 373 -2.67 -6.26 -0.38
C ILE A 373 -3.18 -7.12 0.77
N PHE A 374 -3.00 -8.44 0.70
CA PHE A 374 -3.59 -9.36 1.68
C PHE A 374 -2.79 -9.45 2.98
N ALA A 375 -1.46 -9.52 2.91
CA ALA A 375 -0.59 -9.41 4.07
C ALA A 375 0.44 -8.31 3.81
N PHE A 376 0.48 -7.32 4.69
CA PHE A 376 1.35 -6.16 4.57
C PHE A 376 2.23 -6.02 5.81
N ARG A 377 3.53 -5.93 5.58
CA ARG A 377 4.50 -5.59 6.61
C ARG A 377 5.41 -4.48 6.09
N ALA A 378 5.51 -3.38 6.82
CA ALA A 378 6.46 -2.31 6.56
C ALA A 378 7.31 -2.06 7.79
N GLU A 379 8.64 -2.13 7.65
CA GLU A 379 9.60 -1.83 8.70
C GLU A 379 10.55 -0.73 8.20
N TYR A 380 10.97 0.17 9.09
CA TYR A 380 11.94 1.22 8.80
C TYR A 380 11.60 2.09 7.57
N TYR A 381 10.32 2.44 7.40
CA TYR A 381 9.92 3.50 6.47
C TYR A 381 10.15 4.90 7.10
N ASN A 382 10.03 5.98 6.31
CA ASN A 382 10.28 7.36 6.75
C ASN A 382 11.68 7.53 7.36
N ARG A 383 12.71 6.94 6.77
CA ARG A 383 14.09 7.00 7.27
C ARG A 383 14.68 8.41 7.22
N LEU A 384 14.21 9.25 6.30
CA LEU A 384 14.59 10.65 6.24
C LEU A 384 13.99 11.48 7.37
N ASN A 385 13.07 10.90 8.16
CA ASN A 385 12.34 11.61 9.23
C ASN A 385 11.66 12.90 8.75
N ASP A 386 11.11 12.88 7.55
CA ASP A 386 10.41 13.99 6.88
C ASP A 386 8.88 13.93 7.06
N GLY A 387 8.39 12.97 7.86
CA GLY A 387 6.96 12.74 8.10
C GLY A 387 6.27 11.85 7.06
N SER A 388 7.02 11.19 6.17
CA SER A 388 6.47 10.28 5.17
C SER A 388 5.67 9.15 5.80
N ALA A 389 4.45 8.92 5.29
CA ALA A 389 3.61 7.80 5.68
C ALA A 389 4.10 6.48 5.08
N ALA A 390 3.79 5.34 5.72
CA ALA A 390 4.05 4.04 5.11
C ALA A 390 3.34 3.88 3.76
N ILE A 391 2.09 4.34 3.65
CA ILE A 391 1.31 4.38 2.41
C ILE A 391 0.96 5.82 2.09
N HIS A 392 1.38 6.29 0.92
CA HIS A 392 1.05 7.61 0.41
C HIS A 392 0.24 7.49 -0.87
N LEU A 393 -0.97 8.06 -0.86
CA LEU A 393 -1.83 8.25 -2.03
C LEU A 393 -1.85 9.73 -2.36
N ALA A 394 -1.37 10.09 -3.54
CA ALA A 394 -1.34 11.48 -3.97
C ALA A 394 -2.76 12.04 -4.14
N ASN A 395 -2.88 13.34 -3.94
CA ASN A 395 -4.11 14.07 -4.21
C ASN A 395 -4.30 14.22 -5.73
N VAL A 396 -5.35 13.64 -6.26
CA VAL A 396 -5.61 13.59 -7.71
C VAL A 396 -6.55 14.69 -8.22
N GLY A 397 -6.89 15.66 -7.37
CA GLY A 397 -7.78 16.76 -7.73
C GLY A 397 -9.16 16.28 -8.18
N ALA A 398 -9.56 16.60 -9.42
CA ALA A 398 -10.83 16.16 -10.01
C ALA A 398 -10.79 14.71 -10.56
N GLY A 399 -9.64 14.03 -10.52
CA GLY A 399 -9.52 12.66 -10.99
C GLY A 399 -10.19 11.64 -10.06
N THR A 400 -10.32 10.40 -10.54
CA THR A 400 -10.83 9.31 -9.72
C THR A 400 -9.81 8.97 -8.63
N PRO A 401 -10.22 8.88 -7.37
CA PRO A 401 -9.31 8.60 -6.24
C PRO A 401 -8.61 7.26 -6.34
N ASN A 402 -7.39 7.20 -5.80
CA ASN A 402 -6.67 5.96 -5.61
C ASN A 402 -7.25 5.16 -4.44
N GLN A 403 -7.17 3.84 -4.52
CA GLN A 403 -7.72 2.92 -3.55
C GLN A 403 -6.66 1.90 -3.11
N VAL A 404 -6.54 1.70 -1.80
CA VAL A 404 -5.71 0.63 -1.22
C VAL A 404 -6.57 -0.19 -0.27
N TYR A 405 -6.63 -1.50 -0.50
CA TYR A 405 -7.29 -2.45 0.38
C TYR A 405 -6.24 -3.29 1.08
N LEU A 406 -6.21 -3.22 2.41
CA LEU A 406 -5.28 -3.98 3.23
C LEU A 406 -6.01 -5.15 3.88
N GLY A 407 -5.48 -6.34 3.69
CA GLY A 407 -5.85 -7.51 4.50
C GLY A 407 -5.30 -7.40 5.92
N THR A 408 -5.59 -8.36 6.75
CA THR A 408 -5.07 -8.44 8.11
C THR A 408 -4.11 -9.62 8.27
N PRO A 409 -3.05 -9.44 9.07
CA PRO A 409 -2.63 -8.22 9.75
C PRO A 409 -1.74 -7.34 8.87
N ALA A 410 -1.91 -6.02 8.93
CA ALA A 410 -0.89 -5.09 8.52
C ALA A 410 0.04 -4.84 9.73
N LEU A 411 1.31 -5.22 9.59
CA LEU A 411 2.32 -5.06 10.63
C LEU A 411 3.22 -3.88 10.28
N LEU A 412 3.29 -2.91 11.17
CA LEU A 412 4.18 -1.75 11.04
C LEU A 412 5.27 -1.82 12.07
N GLY A 413 6.49 -1.61 11.61
CA GLY A 413 7.67 -1.44 12.45
C GLY A 413 8.03 0.03 12.63
N ASN A 414 9.31 0.28 12.72
CA ASN A 414 9.92 1.55 13.10
C ASN A 414 9.83 2.59 11.98
N GLY A 415 8.78 3.42 11.98
CA GLY A 415 8.53 4.46 10.98
C GLY A 415 8.93 5.88 11.40
N ASN A 416 9.84 6.03 12.37
CA ASN A 416 10.29 7.34 12.87
C ASN A 416 9.13 8.32 13.12
N GLY A 417 8.01 7.84 13.69
CA GLY A 417 6.81 8.66 13.92
C GLY A 417 5.97 8.97 12.68
N GLY A 418 6.35 8.48 11.51
CA GLY A 418 5.53 8.62 10.30
C GLY A 418 4.19 7.90 10.43
N PRO A 419 3.07 8.48 9.92
CA PRO A 419 1.76 7.85 10.00
C PRO A 419 1.67 6.59 9.13
N LEU A 420 0.70 5.73 9.42
CA LEU A 420 0.44 4.55 8.56
C LEU A 420 0.05 4.98 7.14
N ILE A 421 -0.85 5.95 7.03
CA ILE A 421 -1.48 6.30 5.77
C ILE A 421 -1.56 7.82 5.64
N ASN A 422 -1.19 8.30 4.45
CA ASN A 422 -1.56 9.62 3.94
C ASN A 422 -2.37 9.40 2.65
N ALA A 423 -3.67 9.49 2.76
CA ALA A 423 -4.59 9.27 1.64
C ALA A 423 -4.87 10.53 0.80
N GLY A 424 -4.23 11.66 1.11
CA GLY A 424 -4.59 12.95 0.51
C GLY A 424 -6.04 13.34 0.84
N THR A 425 -6.63 14.22 0.05
CA THR A 425 -8.01 14.68 0.28
C THR A 425 -9.07 13.73 -0.25
N ASN A 426 -8.74 12.84 -1.19
CA ASN A 426 -9.69 11.99 -1.91
C ASN A 426 -9.31 10.51 -1.97
N GLY A 427 -8.19 10.10 -1.38
CA GLY A 427 -7.76 8.70 -1.39
C GLY A 427 -8.62 7.83 -0.47
N PHE A 428 -8.85 6.59 -0.85
CA PHE A 428 -9.61 5.63 -0.08
C PHE A 428 -8.72 4.48 0.39
N VAL A 429 -8.74 4.21 1.68
CA VAL A 429 -8.06 3.04 2.27
C VAL A 429 -9.08 2.23 3.04
N ALA A 430 -9.24 0.97 2.68
CA ALA A 430 -10.01 0.01 3.42
C ALA A 430 -9.12 -1.09 3.97
N SER A 431 -9.34 -1.45 5.21
CA SER A 431 -8.78 -2.66 5.80
C SER A 431 -9.94 -3.58 6.16
N ALA A 432 -9.89 -4.81 5.72
CA ALA A 432 -10.79 -5.86 6.20
C ALA A 432 -10.33 -6.28 7.60
N ALA A 433 -10.49 -5.39 8.58
CA ALA A 433 -10.21 -5.72 9.97
C ALA A 433 -11.26 -6.72 10.46
N PRO A 434 -10.88 -7.80 11.17
CA PRO A 434 -11.84 -8.61 11.91
C PRO A 434 -12.58 -7.72 12.91
N ALA A 435 -13.79 -8.15 13.31
CA ALA A 435 -14.63 -7.39 14.25
C ALA A 435 -13.90 -6.96 15.54
N GLY A 436 -12.84 -7.67 15.91
CA GLY A 436 -12.02 -7.37 17.07
C GLY A 436 -12.78 -7.50 18.40
N ARG A 437 -12.07 -7.37 19.48
CA ARG A 437 -12.59 -7.28 20.84
C ARG A 437 -12.13 -5.95 21.47
N ILE A 438 -12.68 -5.57 22.60
CA ILE A 438 -12.28 -4.33 23.29
C ILE A 438 -10.80 -4.36 23.69
N ASP A 439 -10.31 -5.51 24.14
CA ASP A 439 -8.92 -5.77 24.52
C ASP A 439 -7.99 -6.07 23.31
N ARG A 440 -8.56 -6.32 22.12
CA ARG A 440 -7.86 -6.52 20.86
C ARG A 440 -8.71 -5.94 19.72
N PRO A 441 -8.68 -4.64 19.50
CA PRO A 441 -9.46 -3.98 18.46
C PRO A 441 -9.16 -4.51 17.07
N GLY A 442 -10.14 -4.50 16.18
CA GLY A 442 -9.95 -4.87 14.78
C GLY A 442 -9.08 -3.87 14.03
N VAL A 443 -9.17 -2.59 14.37
CA VAL A 443 -8.24 -1.53 13.92
C VAL A 443 -7.48 -1.02 15.14
N MET A 444 -6.21 -1.39 15.24
CA MET A 444 -5.33 -0.98 16.34
C MET A 444 -4.64 0.35 16.02
N ILE A 445 -4.50 1.19 17.04
CA ILE A 445 -3.82 2.49 16.94
C ILE A 445 -2.74 2.52 18.03
N GLY A 446 -1.51 2.22 17.64
CA GLY A 446 -0.39 2.13 18.57
C GLY A 446 -0.37 0.83 19.38
N ALA A 447 -0.96 0.79 20.57
CA ALA A 447 -0.98 -0.40 21.42
C ALA A 447 -2.02 -1.43 20.96
N GLN A 448 -1.81 -2.70 21.31
CA GLN A 448 -2.68 -3.81 20.90
C GLN A 448 -4.12 -3.75 21.46
N ASP A 449 -4.33 -2.97 22.50
CA ASP A 449 -5.59 -2.82 23.22
C ASP A 449 -6.26 -1.44 22.99
N THR A 450 -5.73 -0.66 22.04
CA THR A 450 -6.23 0.67 21.69
C THR A 450 -6.68 0.71 20.25
N GLY A 451 -7.90 1.16 19.98
CA GLY A 451 -8.40 1.25 18.62
C GLY A 451 -9.91 1.13 18.47
N ILE A 452 -10.34 0.67 17.30
CA ILE A 452 -11.74 0.54 16.92
C ILE A 452 -12.10 -0.93 16.75
N SER A 453 -13.19 -1.36 17.34
CA SER A 453 -13.67 -2.74 17.27
C SER A 453 -15.18 -2.83 17.07
N GLN A 454 -15.65 -4.01 16.65
CA GLN A 454 -17.06 -4.38 16.59
C GLN A 454 -17.27 -5.67 17.37
N PRO A 455 -17.20 -5.64 18.72
CA PRO A 455 -17.29 -6.84 19.55
C PRO A 455 -18.67 -7.50 19.50
N ILE A 456 -19.69 -6.77 19.11
CA ILE A 456 -21.06 -7.23 18.91
C ILE A 456 -21.51 -6.73 17.53
N PRO A 457 -22.17 -7.55 16.69
CA PRO A 457 -22.69 -7.09 15.40
C PRO A 457 -23.55 -5.82 15.55
N GLY A 458 -23.30 -4.83 14.69
CA GLY A 458 -23.99 -3.54 14.71
C GLY A 458 -23.44 -2.50 15.69
N ASN A 459 -22.46 -2.84 16.55
CA ASN A 459 -21.89 -1.87 17.50
C ASN A 459 -20.48 -1.48 17.10
N LEU A 460 -20.19 -0.18 17.01
CA LEU A 460 -18.83 0.36 16.88
C LEU A 460 -18.33 0.78 18.26
N VAL A 461 -17.14 0.30 18.63
CA VAL A 461 -16.52 0.61 19.93
C VAL A 461 -15.15 1.21 19.73
N LEU A 462 -14.89 2.33 20.40
CA LEU A 462 -13.58 2.92 20.58
C LEU A 462 -13.03 2.53 21.95
N SER A 463 -11.84 1.97 22.00
CA SER A 463 -11.15 1.54 23.23
C SER A 463 -9.75 2.15 23.36
N ILE A 464 -9.29 2.35 24.59
CA ILE A 464 -7.92 2.71 24.95
C ILE A 464 -7.50 1.87 26.14
N GLY A 465 -6.32 1.21 26.06
CA GLY A 465 -5.80 0.39 27.15
C GLY A 465 -6.74 -0.76 27.55
N GLY A 466 -7.43 -1.37 26.57
CA GLY A 466 -8.40 -2.43 26.83
C GLY A 466 -9.72 -1.99 27.46
N ALA A 467 -9.91 -0.67 27.68
CA ALA A 467 -11.15 -0.12 28.22
C ALA A 467 -12.00 0.55 27.13
N GLU A 468 -13.30 0.32 27.15
CA GLU A 468 -14.25 0.97 26.26
C GLU A 468 -14.43 2.45 26.66
N LEU A 469 -14.23 3.37 25.72
CA LEU A 469 -14.46 4.79 25.90
C LEU A 469 -15.76 5.26 25.26
N MET A 470 -16.09 4.71 24.11
CA MET A 470 -17.29 5.10 23.37
C MET A 470 -17.86 3.88 22.64
N ARG A 471 -19.16 3.76 22.67
CA ARG A 471 -19.92 2.79 21.89
C ARG A 471 -21.00 3.50 21.09
N VAL A 472 -21.06 3.20 19.80
CA VAL A 472 -22.18 3.56 18.93
C VAL A 472 -22.91 2.28 18.57
N ALA A 473 -24.18 2.20 18.90
CA ALA A 473 -25.05 1.06 18.60
C ALA A 473 -26.33 1.57 17.92
N PRO A 474 -27.10 0.72 17.23
CA PRO A 474 -28.39 1.10 16.70
C PRO A 474 -29.27 1.74 17.78
N GLY A 475 -29.70 2.99 17.59
CA GLY A 475 -30.55 3.73 18.51
C GLY A 475 -29.87 4.24 19.80
N SER A 476 -28.56 4.05 20.01
CA SER A 476 -27.90 4.58 21.18
C SER A 476 -26.40 4.86 20.98
N THR A 477 -25.90 5.86 21.68
CA THR A 477 -24.47 6.13 21.84
C THR A 477 -24.15 6.25 23.32
N SER A 478 -23.13 5.54 23.80
CA SER A 478 -22.63 5.66 25.16
C SER A 478 -21.20 6.15 25.18
N ILE A 479 -20.88 7.02 26.11
CA ILE A 479 -19.56 7.51 26.45
C ILE A 479 -19.32 7.15 27.91
N GLY A 480 -18.21 6.46 28.19
CA GLY A 480 -18.11 6.04 29.55
C GLY A 480 -16.82 5.45 29.98
N GLY A 481 -16.75 4.81 31.09
CA GLY A 481 -15.59 4.29 31.78
C GLY A 481 -15.41 2.78 31.58
N ALA A 482 -14.54 2.19 32.39
CA ALA A 482 -14.19 0.78 32.34
C ALA A 482 -15.41 -0.13 32.56
N ALA A 483 -15.48 -1.20 31.75
CA ALA A 483 -16.31 -2.38 31.96
C ALA A 483 -17.77 -2.15 32.43
N GLY A 484 -18.58 -1.57 31.55
CA GLY A 484 -20.06 -1.58 31.73
C GLY A 484 -20.66 -0.42 32.54
N THR A 485 -19.86 0.56 32.94
CA THR A 485 -20.35 1.80 33.54
C THR A 485 -20.27 2.96 32.53
N ASN A 486 -21.40 3.30 31.93
CA ASN A 486 -21.46 4.46 31.03
C ASN A 486 -21.53 5.75 31.81
N ALA A 487 -20.70 6.76 31.51
CA ALA A 487 -20.81 8.10 32.04
C ALA A 487 -21.97 8.86 31.38
N LEU A 488 -22.24 8.58 30.10
CA LEU A 488 -23.35 9.17 29.36
C LEU A 488 -23.92 8.14 28.39
N THR A 489 -25.24 8.01 28.34
CA THR A 489 -25.95 7.26 27.29
C THR A 489 -26.92 8.19 26.60
N VAL A 490 -26.82 8.26 25.28
CA VAL A 490 -27.76 8.98 24.41
C VAL A 490 -28.55 7.92 23.63
N THR A 491 -29.87 7.88 23.81
CA THR A 491 -30.77 6.98 23.11
C THR A 491 -31.62 7.76 22.12
N THR A 492 -31.79 7.20 20.91
CA THR A 492 -32.64 7.80 19.88
C THR A 492 -33.69 6.75 19.49
N PRO A 493 -34.91 6.82 20.02
CA PRO A 493 -36.01 5.94 19.60
C PRO A 493 -36.32 6.11 18.11
N ALA A 494 -36.85 5.07 17.50
CA ALA A 494 -37.27 5.14 16.08
C ALA A 494 -38.36 6.21 15.92
N GLY A 495 -38.26 7.04 14.89
CA GLY A 495 -39.18 8.14 14.64
C GLY A 495 -38.98 9.41 15.48
N SER A 496 -37.86 9.51 16.22
CA SER A 496 -37.54 10.73 16.96
C SER A 496 -37.43 11.94 16.04
N VAL A 497 -38.16 12.99 16.41
CA VAL A 497 -38.16 14.29 15.68
C VAL A 497 -37.69 15.45 16.57
N ASN A 498 -37.55 15.21 17.86
CA ASN A 498 -37.11 16.17 18.87
C ASN A 498 -35.81 15.71 19.53
N GLN A 499 -34.95 16.65 19.87
CA GLN A 499 -33.63 16.37 20.41
C GLN A 499 -33.14 17.42 21.40
N PHE A 500 -32.14 17.06 22.21
CA PHE A 500 -31.34 18.01 22.95
C PHE A 500 -30.21 18.57 22.10
N THR A 501 -30.04 19.88 22.19
CA THR A 501 -28.86 20.58 21.63
C THR A 501 -28.05 21.17 22.78
N LEU A 502 -26.77 20.80 22.83
CA LEU A 502 -25.77 21.42 23.72
C LEU A 502 -24.96 22.40 22.88
N SER A 503 -25.02 23.66 23.21
CA SER A 503 -24.30 24.72 22.48
C SER A 503 -23.24 25.35 23.35
N SER A 504 -22.02 25.46 22.83
CA SER A 504 -20.98 26.31 23.41
C SER A 504 -21.23 27.77 23.05
N SER A 505 -20.49 28.68 23.67
CA SER A 505 -20.58 30.12 23.39
C SER A 505 -19.19 30.74 23.27
N VAL A 506 -19.11 31.87 22.58
CA VAL A 506 -17.91 32.72 22.54
C VAL A 506 -17.67 33.39 23.91
N ALA A 507 -16.50 34.00 24.07
CA ALA A 507 -16.19 34.73 25.32
C ALA A 507 -17.27 35.75 25.63
N GLY A 508 -17.77 35.71 26.87
CA GLY A 508 -18.88 36.55 27.35
C GLY A 508 -20.29 36.05 27.01
N GLY A 509 -20.44 35.03 26.20
CA GLY A 509 -21.73 34.42 25.91
C GLY A 509 -22.10 33.29 26.89
N THR A 510 -23.32 32.78 26.78
CA THR A 510 -23.86 31.74 27.67
C THR A 510 -23.99 30.42 26.94
N PRO A 511 -23.29 29.33 27.36
CA PRO A 511 -23.57 27.99 26.90
C PRO A 511 -24.99 27.56 27.22
N SER A 512 -25.62 26.79 26.38
CA SER A 512 -27.03 26.41 26.59
C SER A 512 -27.30 24.93 26.39
N ILE A 513 -28.32 24.43 27.08
CA ILE A 513 -28.99 23.16 26.80
C ILE A 513 -30.40 23.51 26.33
N SER A 514 -30.72 23.14 25.09
CA SER A 514 -32.02 23.46 24.49
C SER A 514 -32.67 22.24 23.88
N ALA A 515 -34.01 22.22 23.85
CA ALA A 515 -34.77 21.26 23.06
C ALA A 515 -35.02 21.87 21.68
N THR A 516 -34.75 21.07 20.64
CA THR A 516 -34.95 21.45 19.24
C THR A 516 -35.62 20.29 18.49
N GLY A 517 -36.36 20.60 17.43
CA GLY A 517 -37.05 19.58 16.65
C GLY A 517 -38.16 20.18 15.79
N THR A 518 -39.00 19.33 15.23
CA THR A 518 -40.11 19.74 14.33
C THR A 518 -41.39 20.06 15.08
N ASP A 519 -41.54 19.61 16.33
CA ASP A 519 -42.73 19.92 17.10
C ASP A 519 -42.74 21.40 17.56
N PRO A 520 -43.89 22.06 17.57
CA PRO A 520 -43.97 23.48 17.88
C PRO A 520 -43.67 23.80 19.37
N ASN A 521 -43.84 22.83 20.27
CA ASN A 521 -43.60 22.98 21.70
C ASN A 521 -42.90 21.74 22.27
N ILE A 522 -41.67 21.88 22.70
CA ILE A 522 -40.84 20.76 23.16
C ILE A 522 -40.38 21.06 24.60
N PRO A 523 -40.91 20.37 25.64
CA PRO A 523 -40.44 20.53 26.99
C PRO A 523 -39.06 19.88 27.21
N ILE A 524 -38.28 20.48 28.12
CA ILE A 524 -37.07 19.85 28.66
C ILE A 524 -37.45 19.14 29.96
N GLN A 525 -37.23 17.81 30.01
CA GLN A 525 -37.47 17.03 31.23
C GLN A 525 -36.13 16.64 31.86
N LEU A 526 -35.96 16.94 33.14
CA LEU A 526 -34.85 16.49 33.97
C LEU A 526 -35.41 15.61 35.09
N SER A 527 -34.97 14.33 35.13
CA SER A 527 -35.49 13.36 36.11
C SER A 527 -34.34 12.74 36.88
N ALA A 528 -34.42 12.74 38.21
CA ALA A 528 -33.54 11.94 39.04
C ALA A 528 -34.11 10.52 39.21
N LYS A 529 -33.27 9.60 39.67
CA LYS A 529 -33.67 8.19 39.86
C LYS A 529 -34.41 8.02 41.22
N ASN A 530 -35.54 7.33 41.21
CA ASN A 530 -36.37 7.06 42.39
C ASN A 530 -36.79 8.36 43.11
N ILE A 531 -36.57 8.44 44.43
CA ILE A 531 -36.88 9.60 45.28
C ILE A 531 -35.71 10.57 45.45
N ALA A 532 -34.66 10.43 44.59
CA ALA A 532 -33.54 11.35 44.64
C ALA A 532 -33.93 12.73 44.10
N PRO A 533 -33.41 13.84 44.67
CA PRO A 533 -33.72 15.18 44.21
C PRO A 533 -33.02 15.58 42.93
N VAL A 534 -33.62 16.48 42.16
CA VAL A 534 -32.93 17.26 41.13
C VAL A 534 -32.30 18.49 41.81
N ARG A 535 -30.97 18.65 41.67
CA ARG A 535 -30.18 19.68 42.33
C ARG A 535 -29.55 20.65 41.33
N PHE A 536 -29.60 21.92 41.65
CA PHE A 536 -28.94 22.99 40.92
C PHE A 536 -27.91 23.65 41.85
N ASN A 537 -26.65 23.59 41.46
CA ASN A 537 -25.57 24.12 42.27
C ASN A 537 -25.03 25.43 41.68
N SER A 538 -24.58 26.33 42.56
CA SER A 538 -23.84 27.54 42.21
C SER A 538 -22.51 27.52 42.97
N ARG A 539 -21.39 27.67 42.26
CA ARG A 539 -20.03 27.61 42.84
C ARG A 539 -19.79 26.37 43.70
N GLY A 540 -20.30 25.19 43.24
CA GLY A 540 -20.17 23.95 43.99
C GLY A 540 -21.11 23.75 45.17
N ASN A 541 -21.87 24.77 45.58
CA ASN A 541 -22.84 24.69 46.66
C ASN A 541 -24.27 24.53 46.15
N LEU A 542 -25.10 23.82 46.91
CA LEU A 542 -26.52 23.65 46.58
C LEU A 542 -27.23 25.02 46.64
N ALA A 543 -27.83 25.42 45.53
CA ALA A 543 -28.56 26.66 45.39
C ALA A 543 -30.08 26.44 45.32
N PHE A 544 -30.51 25.39 44.64
CA PHE A 544 -31.91 25.03 44.48
C PHE A 544 -32.06 23.52 44.34
N GLU A 545 -33.07 22.94 45.00
CA GLU A 545 -33.34 21.51 44.99
C GLU A 545 -34.82 21.23 44.79
N VAL A 546 -35.15 20.33 43.90
CA VAL A 546 -36.50 19.78 43.73
C VAL A 546 -36.52 18.38 44.30
N ASN A 547 -37.06 18.21 45.48
CA ASN A 547 -37.25 16.93 46.13
C ASN A 547 -38.46 16.20 45.57
N ALA A 548 -38.36 14.88 45.46
CA ALA A 548 -39.46 14.02 45.07
C ALA A 548 -39.95 13.20 46.28
N VAL A 549 -41.22 12.83 46.26
CA VAL A 549 -41.82 11.81 47.13
C VAL A 549 -42.20 10.60 46.30
N ALA A 550 -42.50 9.48 46.92
CA ALA A 550 -42.71 8.21 46.21
C ALA A 550 -43.83 8.25 45.14
N THR A 551 -44.87 9.03 45.39
CA THR A 551 -46.04 9.20 44.50
C THR A 551 -46.51 10.65 44.53
N PRO A 552 -45.81 11.60 43.86
CA PRO A 552 -46.20 12.99 43.86
C PRO A 552 -47.48 13.17 43.02
N THR A 553 -48.55 13.64 43.66
CA THR A 553 -49.81 13.99 42.98
C THR A 553 -49.98 15.51 42.85
N ASN A 554 -49.34 16.27 43.75
CA ASN A 554 -49.37 17.71 43.77
C ASN A 554 -47.99 18.32 43.56
N PHE A 555 -47.92 19.47 42.90
CA PHE A 555 -46.66 20.11 42.54
C PHE A 555 -46.78 21.62 42.49
N VAL A 556 -45.65 22.32 42.48
CA VAL A 556 -45.59 23.79 42.33
C VAL A 556 -45.34 24.09 40.85
N ARG A 557 -46.14 24.99 40.31
CA ARG A 557 -45.94 25.55 38.95
C ARG A 557 -45.50 27.01 39.06
N ILE A 558 -44.46 27.33 38.31
CA ILE A 558 -43.98 28.72 38.13
C ILE A 558 -44.29 29.12 36.68
N ASN A 559 -45.10 30.16 36.52
CA ASN A 559 -45.47 30.68 35.21
C ASN A 559 -44.82 32.04 34.96
N GLY A 560 -44.16 32.17 33.80
CA GLY A 560 -43.93 33.49 33.21
C GLY A 560 -45.23 34.02 32.63
N THR A 561 -45.34 35.34 32.52
CA THR A 561 -46.55 36.00 31.99
C THR A 561 -46.16 37.06 30.94
N ALA A 562 -47.14 37.52 30.19
CA ALA A 562 -46.95 38.60 29.21
C ALA A 562 -46.71 39.95 29.93
N THR A 563 -46.22 40.94 29.18
CA THR A 563 -45.99 42.31 29.67
C THR A 563 -47.22 42.85 30.37
N GLY A 564 -47.04 43.37 31.61
CA GLY A 564 -48.09 43.95 32.42
C GLY A 564 -48.83 42.97 33.35
N ALA A 565 -48.55 41.66 33.26
CA ALA A 565 -49.10 40.66 34.16
C ALA A 565 -48.02 40.13 35.12
N PRO A 566 -48.32 39.90 36.42
CA PRO A 566 -47.34 39.39 37.39
C PRO A 566 -47.00 37.89 37.12
N PRO A 567 -45.75 37.44 37.25
CA PRO A 567 -45.42 36.04 37.28
C PRO A 567 -46.09 35.34 38.49
N GLN A 568 -46.34 34.03 38.31
CA GLN A 568 -47.14 33.28 39.29
C GLN A 568 -46.38 32.07 39.83
N VAL A 569 -46.54 31.81 41.14
CA VAL A 569 -46.19 30.55 41.80
C VAL A 569 -47.47 29.91 42.27
N THR A 570 -47.88 28.78 41.76
CA THR A 570 -49.18 28.17 42.03
C THR A 570 -49.02 26.70 42.43
N ALA A 571 -49.82 26.29 43.42
CA ALA A 571 -50.01 24.88 43.71
C ALA A 571 -50.92 24.26 42.66
N GLN A 572 -50.53 23.09 42.20
CA GLN A 572 -51.22 22.29 41.15
C GLN A 572 -51.25 20.83 41.59
N GLY A 573 -52.12 20.03 40.97
CA GLY A 573 -52.20 18.60 41.27
C GLY A 573 -53.53 17.97 40.90
N THR A 574 -53.75 16.74 41.30
CA THR A 574 -55.01 16.03 41.13
C THR A 574 -56.00 16.19 42.30
N ASP A 575 -55.51 16.64 43.44
CA ASP A 575 -56.39 16.92 44.60
C ASP A 575 -57.25 18.15 44.33
N ALA A 576 -58.48 18.12 44.76
CA ALA A 576 -59.44 19.21 44.53
C ALA A 576 -59.01 20.55 45.17
N ASN A 577 -58.33 20.50 46.30
CA ASN A 577 -57.82 21.67 47.02
C ASN A 577 -56.38 21.45 47.47
N VAL A 578 -55.46 22.26 46.98
CA VAL A 578 -54.00 22.15 47.25
C VAL A 578 -53.55 23.53 47.79
N ALA A 579 -53.05 23.56 48.99
CA ALA A 579 -52.47 24.77 49.58
C ALA A 579 -50.99 24.93 49.14
N LEU A 580 -50.56 26.17 48.87
CA LEU A 580 -49.14 26.48 48.72
C LEU A 580 -48.57 26.80 50.13
N LEU A 581 -47.70 25.94 50.66
CA LEU A 581 -47.08 26.08 51.95
C LEU A 581 -45.64 26.68 51.78
N LEU A 582 -45.43 27.84 52.41
CA LEU A 582 -44.12 28.50 52.47
C LEU A 582 -43.59 28.40 53.89
N LEU A 583 -42.36 27.87 54.06
CA LEU A 583 -41.75 27.64 55.36
C LEU A 583 -40.38 28.28 55.48
N GLY A 584 -40.06 28.96 56.53
CA GLY A 584 -38.71 29.28 56.95
C GLY A 584 -38.03 28.04 57.54
N LYS A 585 -36.71 28.03 57.65
CA LYS A 585 -35.92 26.95 58.28
C LYS A 585 -35.77 27.23 59.79
N GLY A 586 -36.08 26.26 60.65
CA GLY A 586 -36.01 26.37 62.12
C GLY A 586 -36.96 27.45 62.63
N THR A 587 -36.48 28.45 63.38
CA THR A 587 -37.24 29.55 63.90
C THR A 587 -37.32 30.76 62.95
N GLY A 588 -36.75 30.66 61.73
CA GLY A 588 -36.75 31.74 60.75
C GLY A 588 -38.17 32.00 60.20
N PRO A 589 -38.68 33.25 60.17
CA PRO A 589 -39.99 33.55 59.58
C PRO A 589 -39.99 33.54 58.08
N VAL A 590 -41.14 33.41 57.46
CA VAL A 590 -41.37 33.78 56.05
C VAL A 590 -41.43 35.30 55.95
N GLN A 591 -40.54 35.93 55.22
CA GLN A 591 -40.49 37.40 55.05
C GLN A 591 -40.95 37.78 53.65
N ALA A 592 -41.91 38.69 53.55
CA ALA A 592 -42.25 39.36 52.29
C ALA A 592 -41.45 40.68 52.22
N GLY A 593 -40.56 40.82 51.21
CA GLY A 593 -39.73 42.01 51.00
C GLY A 593 -40.51 43.22 50.45
N SER A 594 -41.79 43.04 50.14
CA SER A 594 -42.72 44.06 49.65
C SER A 594 -44.08 43.90 50.33
N PRO A 595 -44.95 44.92 50.31
CA PRO A 595 -46.29 44.78 50.84
C PRO A 595 -47.05 43.58 50.30
N LEU A 596 -47.72 42.82 51.20
CA LEU A 596 -48.52 41.66 50.80
C LEU A 596 -49.93 42.16 50.43
N GLN A 597 -50.34 41.91 49.18
CA GLN A 597 -51.67 42.20 48.69
C GLN A 597 -52.59 41.02 49.01
N LEU A 598 -53.58 41.25 49.85
CA LEU A 598 -54.63 40.29 50.19
C LEU A 598 -55.75 40.31 49.14
N PRO A 599 -56.42 39.17 48.89
CA PRO A 599 -57.56 39.14 47.95
C PRO A 599 -58.66 40.08 48.45
N PRO A 600 -59.17 40.99 47.61
CA PRO A 600 -60.20 41.95 47.97
C PRO A 600 -61.57 41.31 47.85
N PHE A 601 -62.39 41.53 48.90
CA PHE A 601 -63.80 41.18 48.98
C PHE A 601 -64.61 42.36 49.42
N THR A 602 -65.92 42.31 49.19
CA THR A 602 -66.91 43.21 49.88
C THR A 602 -67.60 42.41 50.98
N VAL A 603 -68.22 43.08 51.91
CA VAL A 603 -69.04 42.45 52.97
C VAL A 603 -70.03 41.44 52.33
N ALA A 604 -70.63 41.82 51.19
CA ALA A 604 -71.61 41.02 50.49
C ALA A 604 -71.02 39.81 49.74
N THR A 605 -69.70 39.81 49.41
CA THR A 605 -69.02 38.75 48.62
C THR A 605 -68.06 37.92 49.45
N LEU A 606 -68.11 38.01 50.77
CA LEU A 606 -67.27 37.23 51.66
C LEU A 606 -67.46 35.72 51.40
N PRO A 607 -66.36 34.97 51.20
CA PRO A 607 -66.50 33.53 51.10
C PRO A 607 -66.87 32.92 52.45
N PRO A 608 -67.44 31.71 52.51
CA PRO A 608 -67.75 31.05 53.77
C PRO A 608 -66.53 30.95 54.69
N ALA A 609 -66.59 31.53 55.91
CA ALA A 609 -65.46 31.56 56.84
C ALA A 609 -64.93 30.14 57.18
N ALA A 610 -65.82 29.15 57.22
CA ALA A 610 -65.52 27.74 57.49
C ALA A 610 -64.61 27.12 56.44
N THR A 611 -64.62 27.63 55.18
CA THR A 611 -63.74 27.15 54.09
C THR A 611 -62.30 27.68 54.24
N TYR A 612 -62.14 28.81 54.94
CA TYR A 612 -60.86 29.53 55.11
C TYR A 612 -60.51 29.81 56.57
N PRO A 613 -60.46 28.82 57.43
CA PRO A 613 -60.14 29.03 58.82
C PRO A 613 -58.73 29.62 59.00
N ARG A 614 -58.58 30.68 59.83
CA ARG A 614 -57.30 31.38 60.10
C ARG A 614 -56.68 32.08 58.85
N CYS A 615 -57.45 32.30 57.81
CA CYS A 615 -57.06 33.12 56.68
C CYS A 615 -57.34 34.61 56.89
N MET A 616 -56.56 35.43 56.19
CA MET A 616 -56.71 36.88 56.17
C MET A 616 -57.17 37.35 54.80
N ILE A 617 -58.08 38.34 54.77
CA ILE A 617 -58.58 38.95 53.52
C ILE A 617 -58.66 40.47 53.68
N TYR A 618 -58.68 41.16 52.54
CA TYR A 618 -58.98 42.59 52.51
C TYR A 618 -60.46 42.77 52.16
N VAL A 619 -61.18 43.54 53.04
CA VAL A 619 -62.58 43.88 52.81
C VAL A 619 -62.66 45.34 52.38
N SER A 620 -63.09 45.64 51.16
CA SER A 620 -63.01 46.98 50.57
C SER A 620 -64.06 47.96 51.07
N ASP A 621 -65.20 47.46 51.55
CA ASP A 621 -66.35 48.23 51.96
C ASP A 621 -66.71 48.04 53.45
N GLY A 622 -65.79 47.53 54.30
CA GLY A 622 -66.03 47.31 55.71
C GLY A 622 -66.40 48.59 56.47
N ALA A 623 -67.35 48.45 57.34
CA ALA A 623 -67.85 49.58 58.20
C ALA A 623 -66.73 50.23 59.02
N ALA A 624 -66.79 51.54 59.25
CA ALA A 624 -65.83 52.35 60.03
C ALA A 624 -64.38 52.25 59.51
N ASN A 625 -64.18 52.11 58.14
CA ASN A 625 -62.88 51.95 57.46
C ASN A 625 -62.06 50.74 57.87
N LYS A 626 -62.68 49.71 58.46
CA LYS A 626 -62.03 48.47 58.76
C LYS A 626 -61.79 47.75 57.43
N ARG A 627 -60.54 47.18 57.19
CA ARG A 627 -60.15 46.62 55.92
C ARG A 627 -59.54 45.21 56.05
N LEU A 628 -58.98 44.83 57.16
CA LEU A 628 -58.39 43.52 57.38
C LEU A 628 -59.37 42.63 58.16
N ALA A 629 -59.75 41.48 57.60
CA ALA A 629 -60.57 40.50 58.29
C ALA A 629 -59.83 39.14 58.38
N ILE A 630 -60.02 38.42 59.50
CA ILE A 630 -59.47 37.11 59.80
C ILE A 630 -60.61 36.15 60.06
N SER A 631 -60.57 34.97 59.45
CA SER A 631 -61.56 33.92 59.73
C SER A 631 -61.23 33.19 61.03
N ASP A 632 -62.17 33.04 61.92
CA ASP A 632 -62.08 32.15 63.10
C ASP A 632 -62.60 30.71 62.82
N GLY A 633 -62.98 30.44 61.60
CA GLY A 633 -63.58 29.18 61.14
C GLY A 633 -65.12 29.18 61.24
N ALA A 634 -65.72 30.11 61.91
CA ALA A 634 -67.19 30.29 62.00
C ALA A 634 -67.65 31.56 61.28
N ALA A 635 -66.89 32.65 61.44
CA ALA A 635 -67.19 33.97 60.88
C ALA A 635 -65.90 34.72 60.51
N TRP A 636 -65.98 35.67 59.57
CA TRP A 636 -64.95 36.68 59.36
C TRP A 636 -65.03 37.76 60.46
N ARG A 637 -63.87 38.02 61.07
CA ARG A 637 -63.79 39.00 62.16
C ARG A 637 -62.78 40.08 61.88
N TRP A 638 -63.09 41.25 62.31
CA TRP A 638 -62.16 42.37 62.39
C TRP A 638 -61.11 42.12 63.49
N PRO A 639 -59.93 42.77 63.45
CA PRO A 639 -58.89 42.60 64.48
C PRO A 639 -59.35 42.87 65.91
N ASP A 640 -60.44 43.62 66.13
CA ASP A 640 -61.08 43.88 67.44
C ASP A 640 -62.04 42.74 67.89
N GLY A 641 -62.16 41.68 67.08
CA GLY A 641 -63.04 40.54 67.41
C GLY A 641 -64.46 40.64 66.89
N ALA A 642 -64.93 41.81 66.41
CA ALA A 642 -66.28 41.98 65.89
C ALA A 642 -66.46 41.22 64.55
N VAL A 643 -67.67 40.66 64.32
CA VAL A 643 -68.00 40.01 63.05
C VAL A 643 -68.00 41.06 61.92
N VAL A 644 -67.50 40.70 60.75
CA VAL A 644 -67.51 41.57 59.58
C VAL A 644 -68.95 41.86 59.16
N SER A 645 -69.27 43.09 59.09
CA SER A 645 -70.60 43.58 58.72
C SER A 645 -70.47 44.88 57.93
#